data_8098c56c854c0a19fbf02869e2c012f9
#
_entry.id   8098c56c854c0a19fbf02869e2c012f9
#
_cell.length_a   1.000
_cell.length_b   1.000
_cell.length_c   1.000
_cell.angle_alpha   90.00
_cell.angle_beta   90.00
_cell.angle_gamma   90.00
#
_symmetry.space_group_name_H-M   'P 1'
#
loop_
_entity.id
_entity.type
_entity.pdbx_description
1 polymer ?
#
loop_
_entity_poly.entity_id
_entity_poly.type
_entity_poly.pdbx_seq_one_letter_code
_entity_poly.pdbx_strand_id
1 'polypeptide(L)'
;MRYSLCNHWEFTEQWSDAFCRGEPVGCRPVRLPHTCRELPLHYADPSDYEMVCGYRRTLTVPDAPRVFLRFDGAAHQAEIYLNGQLAGQHQGGYTGFTIEITDLVHRGTENLLAVRLDTREDPSLPPFGFVIDYLTYGGLYREVWLETSPQSRVSDLFVYTPTLTEATVQLTVEAPEKAAALRVRLCSSAGKTLVSRQLSPAESAECRLTLPDAAPWDTEHPNLYRCIAELLDTDGQVLHSRETSFGFRTAVFRADGFYLNGKKTFLRGLNRHQSYPYIGYAAPESLQRQDARILKNELHCNAVRTSHYPQSQYFLDECDRLGLLVFTELPGWQHIGDGAWKDRACAMLREMLLQNRNHPSIILWGVRINESVDDDEFYTRTNQIAHALDPSRATSGVRYLEKSHLLEDVYAYNDFSHNGSNAGAKRKKDVTPDLSKALLISECNGHMYPTKSCDDAPHRQEHALRHARVLDAAYADGEHAGCFGWCMFDYATHKDFGSGDRICYHGVLDSFRNPKLAASVYASQGGEEPVLTVSSAMDIGDYPAGQIGTVYVFTNAERVDLYKNNVFVTTLHKSGWTALPHPPLAVDDTIGVLLETQEHFDKAKADTLRDCLLAAGRYGFAGLPLRYKLKLAWCMVRYKMSFADGVALYGKYVGNWGGAATCWRFDAKNGDTVVKSVTLCPSHRLHLEVTPSATVLQEGDTYDMAGVRVRILDENGSPAIYAQLPLTFAVTGAAVLVGPAAATAEGGMGGTYLRTVGQTGTAALTVSATQCAPATVEFTVTKKECAVWN
;
A
#
# COMPACT_ATOMS: atom_id res chain seq x y z
N MET A 1 14.63 -22.70 -19.25
CA MET A 1 15.48 -22.07 -18.21
C MET A 1 15.31 -20.56 -18.25
N ARG A 2 15.44 -19.89 -17.12
CA ARG A 2 15.28 -18.43 -16.99
C ARG A 2 16.55 -17.81 -16.41
N TYR A 3 17.07 -16.76 -17.06
CA TYR A 3 18.30 -16.07 -16.67
C TYR A 3 18.03 -14.59 -16.47
N SER A 4 18.51 -14.03 -15.38
CA SER A 4 18.36 -12.59 -15.12
C SER A 4 19.24 -11.76 -16.07
N LEU A 5 18.65 -10.71 -16.62
CA LEU A 5 19.35 -9.70 -17.39
C LEU A 5 19.41 -8.35 -16.65
N CYS A 6 19.28 -8.29 -15.33
CA CYS A 6 19.18 -7.04 -14.59
C CYS A 6 20.51 -6.30 -14.38
N ASN A 7 21.65 -6.98 -14.54
CA ASN A 7 22.98 -6.39 -14.42
C ASN A 7 23.59 -6.01 -15.77
N HIS A 8 24.66 -5.19 -15.75
CA HIS A 8 25.50 -4.85 -16.91
C HIS A 8 24.76 -4.11 -18.04
N TRP A 9 23.86 -3.21 -17.71
CA TRP A 9 23.26 -2.31 -18.67
C TRP A 9 24.05 -1.01 -18.77
N GLU A 10 24.07 -0.46 -20.01
CA GLU A 10 24.46 0.93 -20.28
C GLU A 10 23.21 1.73 -20.60
N PHE A 11 23.10 2.91 -20.03
CA PHE A 11 21.97 3.83 -20.18
C PHE A 11 22.42 5.16 -20.77
N THR A 12 21.63 5.69 -21.69
CA THR A 12 21.74 7.05 -22.24
C THR A 12 20.40 7.77 -22.13
N GLU A 13 20.40 9.04 -21.77
CA GLU A 13 19.19 9.89 -21.74
C GLU A 13 18.70 10.29 -23.15
N GLN A 14 19.52 10.09 -24.18
CA GLN A 14 19.19 10.39 -25.56
C GLN A 14 19.44 9.20 -26.46
N TRP A 15 18.36 8.64 -26.99
CA TRP A 15 18.44 7.57 -27.97
C TRP A 15 19.10 8.02 -29.27
N SER A 16 19.90 7.14 -29.89
CA SER A 16 20.41 7.30 -31.24
C SER A 16 20.63 5.96 -31.91
N ASP A 17 20.62 5.94 -33.26
CA ASP A 17 20.96 4.73 -34.01
C ASP A 17 22.41 4.26 -33.78
N ALA A 18 23.33 5.20 -33.49
CA ALA A 18 24.68 4.89 -33.12
C ALA A 18 24.73 4.08 -31.79
N PHE A 19 23.90 4.46 -30.80
CA PHE A 19 23.79 3.70 -29.55
C PHE A 19 23.23 2.30 -29.80
N CYS A 20 22.22 2.17 -30.68
CA CYS A 20 21.66 0.87 -31.06
C CYS A 20 22.67 -0.07 -31.74
N ARG A 21 23.62 0.47 -32.51
CA ARG A 21 24.68 -0.29 -33.17
C ARG A 21 25.90 -0.57 -32.29
N GLY A 22 25.90 -0.17 -31.02
CA GLY A 22 27.04 -0.38 -30.11
C GLY A 22 28.18 0.61 -30.28
N GLU A 23 27.96 1.69 -31.05
CA GLU A 23 28.98 2.74 -31.23
C GLU A 23 29.23 3.49 -29.91
N PRO A 24 30.45 4.04 -29.69
CA PRO A 24 30.76 4.81 -28.51
C PRO A 24 29.93 6.10 -28.48
N VAL A 25 29.03 6.18 -27.49
CA VAL A 25 28.23 7.40 -27.20
C VAL A 25 28.24 7.61 -25.70
N GLY A 26 27.92 8.80 -25.25
CA GLY A 26 27.79 9.10 -23.82
C GLY A 26 26.73 8.21 -23.15
N CYS A 27 27.17 7.32 -22.27
CA CYS A 27 26.32 6.43 -21.50
C CYS A 27 26.92 6.18 -20.10
N ARG A 28 26.09 5.68 -19.20
CA ARG A 28 26.51 5.29 -17.85
C ARG A 28 26.06 3.87 -17.52
N PRO A 29 26.82 3.12 -16.70
CA PRO A 29 26.38 1.80 -16.25
C PRO A 29 25.19 1.91 -15.30
N VAL A 30 24.23 1.01 -15.48
CA VAL A 30 23.05 0.92 -14.62
C VAL A 30 22.67 -0.54 -14.34
N ARG A 31 21.86 -0.73 -13.31
CA ARG A 31 21.26 -2.02 -12.93
C ARG A 31 19.74 -1.84 -12.87
N LEU A 32 19.00 -2.89 -13.25
CA LEU A 32 17.52 -2.89 -13.18
C LEU A 32 17.05 -3.44 -11.82
N PRO A 33 15.90 -2.99 -11.34
CA PRO A 33 15.02 -1.94 -11.84
C PRO A 33 15.69 -0.56 -11.95
N HIS A 34 15.35 0.24 -12.96
CA HIS A 34 15.98 1.55 -13.17
C HIS A 34 14.94 2.59 -13.60
N THR A 35 14.95 3.74 -12.94
CA THR A 35 14.25 4.95 -13.40
C THR A 35 15.17 5.80 -14.27
N CYS A 36 14.65 6.43 -15.31
CA CYS A 36 15.45 7.26 -16.22
C CYS A 36 16.24 8.33 -15.49
N ARG A 37 15.64 8.94 -14.47
CA ARG A 37 16.29 9.90 -13.56
C ARG A 37 15.68 9.76 -12.16
N GLU A 38 16.53 9.84 -11.12
CA GLU A 38 16.07 10.00 -9.74
C GLU A 38 15.48 11.42 -9.59
N LEU A 39 14.23 11.52 -9.10
CA LEU A 39 13.50 12.79 -9.00
C LEU A 39 13.60 13.37 -7.58
N PRO A 40 13.56 14.71 -7.43
CA PRO A 40 13.38 15.30 -6.11
C PRO A 40 12.03 14.88 -5.51
N LEU A 41 11.93 14.89 -4.18
CA LEU A 41 10.66 14.55 -3.50
C LEU A 41 9.55 15.54 -3.86
N HIS A 42 9.88 16.84 -3.91
CA HIS A 42 8.98 17.93 -4.24
C HIS A 42 9.41 18.63 -5.53
N TYR A 43 8.45 19.31 -6.20
CA TYR A 43 8.71 20.19 -7.36
C TYR A 43 9.42 19.50 -8.53
N ALA A 44 9.15 18.19 -8.78
CA ALA A 44 9.72 17.50 -9.95
C ALA A 44 9.33 18.20 -11.26
N ASP A 45 10.31 18.42 -12.15
CA ASP A 45 10.09 19.02 -13.45
C ASP A 45 9.81 17.95 -14.51
N PRO A 46 8.81 18.12 -15.42
CA PRO A 46 8.53 17.16 -16.48
C PRO A 46 9.73 16.82 -17.36
N SER A 47 10.62 17.79 -17.62
CA SER A 47 11.84 17.56 -18.40
C SER A 47 12.81 16.56 -17.75
N ASP A 48 12.64 16.25 -16.46
CA ASP A 48 13.48 15.29 -15.75
C ASP A 48 13.04 13.83 -16.00
N TYR A 49 11.80 13.56 -16.41
CA TYR A 49 11.29 12.21 -16.61
C TYR A 49 10.64 11.95 -17.97
N GLU A 50 10.36 12.97 -18.77
CA GLU A 50 9.85 12.85 -20.15
C GLU A 50 10.99 12.93 -21.16
N MET A 51 11.41 11.78 -21.70
CA MET A 51 12.54 11.69 -22.63
C MET A 51 12.42 10.50 -23.58
N VAL A 52 13.26 10.44 -24.61
CA VAL A 52 13.49 9.23 -25.40
C VAL A 52 14.90 8.72 -25.09
N CYS A 53 14.96 7.75 -24.24
CA CYS A 53 16.20 7.20 -23.69
C CYS A 53 16.57 5.85 -24.29
N GLY A 54 17.76 5.36 -23.99
CA GLY A 54 18.28 4.08 -24.46
C GLY A 54 18.90 3.25 -23.37
N TYR A 55 18.65 1.94 -23.45
CA TYR A 55 19.30 0.91 -22.65
C TYR A 55 19.98 -0.07 -23.60
N ARG A 56 21.21 -0.51 -23.31
CA ARG A 56 21.85 -1.59 -24.07
C ARG A 56 22.72 -2.44 -23.18
N ARG A 57 22.91 -3.69 -23.60
CA ARG A 57 23.86 -4.64 -23.01
C ARG A 57 24.27 -5.69 -24.02
N THR A 58 25.45 -6.29 -23.83
CA THR A 58 25.82 -7.53 -24.50
C THR A 58 25.35 -8.74 -23.72
N LEU A 59 25.02 -9.81 -24.42
CA LEU A 59 24.66 -11.08 -23.81
C LEU A 59 25.08 -12.26 -24.73
N THR A 60 25.46 -13.35 -24.09
CA THR A 60 25.65 -14.64 -24.76
C THR A 60 24.44 -15.50 -24.50
N VAL A 61 23.84 -16.02 -25.56
CA VAL A 61 22.62 -16.82 -25.48
C VAL A 61 22.98 -18.30 -25.44
N PRO A 62 22.49 -19.08 -24.47
CA PRO A 62 22.65 -20.52 -24.44
C PRO A 62 22.09 -21.19 -25.71
N ASP A 63 22.67 -22.34 -26.10
CA ASP A 63 22.12 -23.11 -27.20
C ASP A 63 20.79 -23.73 -26.78
N ALA A 64 19.71 -23.27 -27.40
CA ALA A 64 18.35 -23.69 -27.10
C ALA A 64 17.49 -23.58 -28.37
N PRO A 65 16.51 -24.50 -28.58
CA PRO A 65 15.60 -24.44 -29.70
C PRO A 65 14.82 -23.15 -29.84
N ARG A 66 14.37 -22.55 -28.71
CA ARG A 66 13.65 -21.31 -28.69
C ARG A 66 14.19 -20.37 -27.61
N VAL A 67 14.22 -19.09 -27.91
CA VAL A 67 14.77 -18.04 -27.05
C VAL A 67 13.82 -16.86 -26.98
N PHE A 68 13.58 -16.37 -25.77
CA PHE A 68 12.65 -15.27 -25.51
C PHE A 68 13.31 -14.20 -24.61
N LEU A 69 12.95 -12.97 -24.85
CA LEU A 69 13.18 -11.86 -23.92
C LEU A 69 11.85 -11.53 -23.23
N ARG A 70 11.87 -11.51 -21.90
CA ARG A 70 10.73 -11.09 -21.10
C ARG A 70 11.07 -9.82 -20.33
N PHE A 71 10.18 -8.84 -20.42
CA PHE A 71 10.22 -7.58 -19.68
C PHE A 71 9.04 -7.57 -18.71
N ASP A 72 9.29 -7.43 -17.42
CA ASP A 72 8.23 -7.37 -16.42
C ASP A 72 7.62 -5.97 -16.29
N GLY A 73 8.27 -4.92 -16.87
CA GLY A 73 7.73 -3.57 -16.99
C GLY A 73 8.71 -2.60 -17.66
N ALA A 74 8.22 -1.87 -18.67
CA ALA A 74 8.97 -0.85 -19.39
C ALA A 74 8.04 0.34 -19.69
N ALA A 75 8.26 1.49 -19.07
CA ALA A 75 7.35 2.63 -19.19
C ALA A 75 7.94 3.74 -20.09
N HIS A 76 7.24 4.12 -21.23
CA HIS A 76 5.86 3.73 -21.56
C HIS A 76 5.77 2.99 -22.88
N GLN A 77 6.63 3.34 -23.89
CA GLN A 77 6.69 2.71 -25.21
C GLN A 77 8.10 2.19 -25.42
N ALA A 78 8.22 0.88 -25.64
CA ALA A 78 9.50 0.21 -25.80
C ALA A 78 9.64 -0.40 -27.20
N GLU A 79 10.78 -0.13 -27.87
CA GLU A 79 11.23 -0.82 -29.07
C GLU A 79 12.49 -1.62 -28.71
N ILE A 80 12.47 -2.92 -28.98
CA ILE A 80 13.53 -3.83 -28.62
C ILE A 80 14.30 -4.25 -29.88
N TYR A 81 15.59 -4.03 -29.88
CA TYR A 81 16.51 -4.35 -30.97
C TYR A 81 17.50 -5.43 -30.53
N LEU A 82 17.73 -6.41 -31.38
CA LEU A 82 18.81 -7.40 -31.23
C LEU A 82 19.73 -7.31 -32.44
N ASN A 83 21.02 -7.09 -32.19
CA ASN A 83 22.03 -6.93 -33.23
C ASN A 83 21.67 -5.86 -34.28
N GLY A 84 21.04 -4.78 -33.84
CA GLY A 84 20.59 -3.66 -34.68
C GLY A 84 19.30 -3.92 -35.47
N GLN A 85 18.68 -5.10 -35.35
CA GLN A 85 17.39 -5.43 -35.96
C GLN A 85 16.26 -5.28 -34.95
N LEU A 86 15.12 -4.71 -35.35
CA LEU A 86 13.92 -4.63 -34.50
C LEU A 86 13.37 -6.02 -34.25
N ALA A 87 13.40 -6.45 -32.98
CA ALA A 87 12.87 -7.73 -32.52
C ALA A 87 11.39 -7.64 -32.13
N GLY A 88 10.97 -6.49 -31.62
CA GLY A 88 9.58 -6.29 -31.22
C GLY A 88 9.37 -4.94 -30.57
N GLN A 89 8.12 -4.64 -30.26
CA GLN A 89 7.71 -3.41 -29.59
C GLN A 89 6.58 -3.67 -28.60
N HIS A 90 6.45 -2.81 -27.58
CA HIS A 90 5.37 -2.86 -26.62
C HIS A 90 4.92 -1.45 -26.26
N GLN A 91 3.61 -1.29 -26.09
CA GLN A 91 2.96 -0.03 -25.70
C GLN A 91 2.15 -0.26 -24.43
N GLY A 92 2.50 0.46 -23.39
CA GLY A 92 1.88 0.34 -22.06
C GLY A 92 2.91 0.16 -20.97
N GLY A 93 2.87 1.01 -19.94
CA GLY A 93 3.91 1.06 -18.93
C GLY A 93 3.75 0.08 -17.77
N TYR A 94 2.61 -0.64 -17.64
CA TYR A 94 2.25 -1.31 -16.38
C TYR A 94 2.16 -2.83 -16.47
N THR A 95 2.21 -3.40 -17.65
CA THR A 95 2.14 -4.84 -17.91
C THR A 95 3.46 -5.38 -18.42
N GLY A 96 3.75 -6.65 -18.12
CA GLY A 96 4.90 -7.36 -18.68
C GLY A 96 4.60 -7.91 -20.06
N PHE A 97 5.65 -8.10 -20.87
CA PHE A 97 5.55 -8.66 -22.22
C PHE A 97 6.73 -9.57 -22.55
N THR A 98 6.54 -10.44 -23.54
CA THR A 98 7.55 -11.39 -23.99
C THR A 98 7.72 -11.31 -25.50
N ILE A 99 8.97 -11.32 -25.98
CA ILE A 99 9.33 -11.29 -27.40
C ILE A 99 10.18 -12.51 -27.72
N GLU A 100 9.79 -13.29 -28.72
CA GLU A 100 10.63 -14.37 -29.23
C GLU A 100 11.73 -13.81 -30.13
N ILE A 101 12.98 -14.21 -29.84
CA ILE A 101 14.18 -13.75 -30.57
C ILE A 101 14.95 -14.91 -31.23
N THR A 102 14.34 -16.09 -31.31
CA THR A 102 14.96 -17.32 -31.78
C THR A 102 15.73 -17.17 -33.09
N ASP A 103 15.13 -16.48 -34.08
CA ASP A 103 15.67 -16.30 -35.42
C ASP A 103 16.67 -15.13 -35.54
N LEU A 104 16.76 -14.29 -34.55
CA LEU A 104 17.64 -13.10 -34.52
C LEU A 104 18.93 -13.32 -33.71
N VAL A 105 19.00 -14.40 -32.97
CA VAL A 105 20.13 -14.71 -32.09
C VAL A 105 21.31 -15.25 -32.88
N HIS A 106 22.48 -14.67 -32.65
CA HIS A 106 23.76 -15.25 -33.04
C HIS A 106 24.21 -16.21 -31.95
N ARG A 107 24.10 -17.51 -32.19
CA ARG A 107 24.41 -18.57 -31.22
C ARG A 107 25.89 -18.67 -30.95
N GLY A 108 26.30 -18.88 -29.71
CA GLY A 108 27.69 -19.07 -29.30
C GLY A 108 28.58 -17.83 -29.42
N THR A 109 28.02 -16.66 -29.73
CA THR A 109 28.72 -15.38 -29.81
C THR A 109 27.97 -14.33 -28.98
N GLU A 110 28.61 -13.18 -28.80
CA GLU A 110 27.94 -12.03 -28.17
C GLU A 110 26.85 -11.48 -29.10
N ASN A 111 25.73 -11.12 -28.47
CA ASN A 111 24.63 -10.39 -29.09
C ASN A 111 24.48 -9.05 -28.41
N LEU A 112 24.16 -8.00 -29.16
CA LEU A 112 23.86 -6.69 -28.63
C LEU A 112 22.35 -6.51 -28.50
N LEU A 113 21.84 -6.45 -27.29
CA LEU A 113 20.47 -6.08 -26.99
C LEU A 113 20.41 -4.57 -26.73
N ALA A 114 19.53 -3.86 -27.45
CA ALA A 114 19.25 -2.46 -27.20
C ALA A 114 17.73 -2.21 -27.07
N VAL A 115 17.36 -1.28 -26.22
CA VAL A 115 15.97 -0.89 -25.98
C VAL A 115 15.87 0.61 -26.14
N ARG A 116 15.07 1.06 -27.09
CA ARG A 116 14.60 2.46 -27.18
C ARG A 116 13.36 2.58 -26.31
N LEU A 117 13.38 3.53 -25.39
CA LEU A 117 12.26 3.74 -24.47
C LEU A 117 11.80 5.20 -24.55
N ASP A 118 10.55 5.40 -24.95
CA ASP A 118 9.89 6.70 -24.91
C ASP A 118 9.05 6.81 -23.64
N THR A 119 9.44 7.71 -22.77
CA THR A 119 8.81 7.93 -21.45
C THR A 119 7.85 9.12 -21.43
N ARG A 120 7.70 9.79 -22.59
CA ARG A 120 6.79 10.92 -22.73
C ARG A 120 5.34 10.44 -22.72
N GLU A 121 4.45 11.31 -22.28
CA GLU A 121 3.02 11.07 -22.32
C GLU A 121 2.52 11.05 -23.75
N ASP A 122 1.83 9.98 -24.14
CA ASP A 122 1.19 9.84 -25.44
C ASP A 122 -0.33 9.76 -25.25
N PRO A 123 -1.09 10.83 -25.62
CA PRO A 123 -2.54 10.83 -25.46
C PRO A 123 -3.29 9.70 -26.17
N SER A 124 -2.63 9.00 -27.09
CA SER A 124 -3.20 7.82 -27.77
C SER A 124 -3.09 6.52 -26.97
N LEU A 125 -2.46 6.55 -25.79
CA LEU A 125 -2.18 5.38 -24.96
C LEU A 125 -2.79 5.52 -23.56
N PRO A 126 -3.42 4.48 -22.97
CA PRO A 126 -3.71 4.46 -21.53
C PRO A 126 -2.41 4.55 -20.71
N PRO A 127 -2.42 5.28 -19.59
CA PRO A 127 -3.51 6.03 -18.95
C PRO A 127 -3.70 7.46 -19.49
N PHE A 128 -2.94 7.87 -20.51
CA PHE A 128 -2.87 9.26 -20.97
C PHE A 128 -4.07 9.68 -21.80
N GLY A 129 -4.15 10.99 -22.05
CA GLY A 129 -5.20 11.65 -22.84
C GLY A 129 -5.86 12.80 -22.10
N PHE A 130 -5.75 12.83 -20.79
CA PHE A 130 -6.16 13.91 -19.91
C PHE A 130 -5.27 13.90 -18.65
N VAL A 131 -5.46 14.88 -17.75
CA VAL A 131 -4.78 14.91 -16.44
C VAL A 131 -5.06 13.63 -15.66
N ILE A 132 -4.04 13.10 -15.00
CA ILE A 132 -4.15 12.00 -14.05
C ILE A 132 -3.69 12.49 -12.68
N ASP A 133 -4.08 11.81 -11.60
CA ASP A 133 -3.76 12.27 -10.25
C ASP A 133 -2.41 11.78 -9.70
N TYR A 134 -1.72 10.90 -10.40
CA TYR A 134 -0.43 10.32 -10.01
C TYR A 134 0.67 10.59 -11.04
N LEU A 135 1.92 10.69 -10.57
CA LEU A 135 3.07 10.84 -11.45
C LEU A 135 3.40 9.51 -12.14
N THR A 136 3.60 9.58 -13.46
CA THR A 136 4.07 8.46 -14.27
C THR A 136 5.59 8.52 -14.42
N TYR A 137 6.28 7.45 -14.02
CA TYR A 137 7.73 7.38 -14.06
C TYR A 137 8.19 6.53 -15.25
N GLY A 138 9.25 6.97 -15.93
CA GLY A 138 9.84 6.25 -17.04
C GLY A 138 11.02 5.36 -16.66
N GLY A 139 11.25 4.30 -17.42
CA GLY A 139 12.40 3.41 -17.28
C GLY A 139 12.11 1.95 -17.51
N LEU A 140 13.18 1.13 -17.56
CA LEU A 140 13.10 -0.30 -17.33
C LEU A 140 12.98 -0.52 -15.82
N TYR A 141 11.81 -0.26 -15.29
CA TYR A 141 11.56 -0.14 -13.85
C TYR A 141 11.22 -1.47 -13.16
N ARG A 142 11.22 -2.57 -13.92
CA ARG A 142 11.12 -3.95 -13.44
C ARG A 142 12.18 -4.82 -14.11
N GLU A 143 12.20 -6.10 -13.76
CA GLU A 143 13.19 -7.05 -14.21
C GLU A 143 13.08 -7.36 -15.70
N VAL A 144 14.24 -7.74 -16.29
CA VAL A 144 14.36 -8.27 -17.65
C VAL A 144 15.00 -9.65 -17.58
N TRP A 145 14.46 -10.58 -18.37
CA TRP A 145 14.85 -11.98 -18.35
C TRP A 145 15.13 -12.50 -19.77
N LEU A 146 16.09 -13.40 -19.85
CA LEU A 146 16.27 -14.29 -20.99
C LEU A 146 15.66 -15.64 -20.63
N GLU A 147 14.74 -16.11 -21.44
CA GLU A 147 14.11 -17.43 -21.25
C GLU A 147 14.48 -18.34 -22.44
N THR A 148 14.88 -19.57 -22.14
CA THR A 148 15.16 -20.62 -23.14
C THR A 148 14.21 -21.77 -22.97
N SER A 149 13.79 -22.37 -24.06
CA SER A 149 12.79 -23.43 -24.07
C SER A 149 13.06 -24.47 -25.18
N PRO A 150 12.68 -25.75 -25.00
CA PRO A 150 12.56 -26.69 -26.10
C PRO A 150 11.45 -26.25 -27.07
N GLN A 151 11.32 -26.94 -28.20
CA GLN A 151 10.24 -26.69 -29.16
C GLN A 151 8.86 -26.94 -28.51
N SER A 152 8.71 -28.07 -27.82
CA SER A 152 7.49 -28.41 -27.08
C SER A 152 7.54 -27.76 -25.70
N ARG A 153 6.58 -26.88 -25.40
CA ARG A 153 6.53 -26.17 -24.10
C ARG A 153 5.11 -25.94 -23.61
N VAL A 154 4.95 -25.88 -22.31
CA VAL A 154 3.75 -25.32 -21.68
C VAL A 154 3.88 -23.81 -21.73
N SER A 155 3.13 -23.14 -22.58
CA SER A 155 3.18 -21.68 -22.76
C SER A 155 2.28 -20.95 -21.79
N ASP A 156 1.23 -21.59 -21.27
CA ASP A 156 0.35 -21.05 -20.26
C ASP A 156 -0.12 -22.13 -19.27
N LEU A 157 -0.26 -21.75 -18.02
CA LEU A 157 -0.74 -22.58 -16.91
C LEU A 157 -1.63 -21.72 -16.03
N PHE A 158 -2.91 -22.04 -15.97
CA PHE A 158 -3.90 -21.37 -15.13
C PHE A 158 -4.55 -22.36 -14.16
N VAL A 159 -4.63 -21.98 -12.88
CA VAL A 159 -5.24 -22.79 -11.82
C VAL A 159 -6.29 -21.97 -11.10
N TYR A 160 -7.52 -22.45 -11.04
CA TYR A 160 -8.57 -21.87 -10.21
C TYR A 160 -9.32 -22.96 -9.41
N THR A 161 -9.97 -22.55 -8.34
CA THR A 161 -10.57 -23.47 -7.37
C THR A 161 -12.09 -23.25 -7.29
N PRO A 162 -12.89 -24.09 -7.98
CA PRO A 162 -14.36 -24.02 -7.92
C PRO A 162 -14.91 -24.29 -6.52
N THR A 163 -14.19 -25.12 -5.75
CA THR A 163 -14.52 -25.46 -4.37
C THR A 163 -13.26 -25.42 -3.50
N LEU A 164 -13.39 -25.64 -2.19
CA LEU A 164 -12.25 -25.69 -1.28
C LEU A 164 -11.38 -26.96 -1.40
N THR A 165 -11.83 -27.94 -2.20
CA THR A 165 -11.14 -29.23 -2.37
C THR A 165 -10.88 -29.60 -3.82
N GLU A 166 -11.34 -28.78 -4.78
CA GLU A 166 -11.19 -29.05 -6.22
C GLU A 166 -10.44 -27.91 -6.89
N ALA A 167 -9.43 -28.25 -7.68
CA ALA A 167 -8.69 -27.34 -8.54
C ALA A 167 -8.93 -27.71 -10.02
N THR A 168 -9.27 -26.73 -10.84
CA THR A 168 -9.29 -26.84 -12.30
C THR A 168 -8.02 -26.23 -12.83
N VAL A 169 -7.31 -27.00 -13.67
CA VAL A 169 -6.04 -26.62 -14.30
C VAL A 169 -6.26 -26.53 -15.80
N GLN A 170 -6.03 -25.35 -16.35
CA GLN A 170 -6.06 -25.07 -17.79
C GLN A 170 -4.65 -24.84 -18.29
N LEU A 171 -4.32 -25.40 -19.46
CA LEU A 171 -2.98 -25.43 -20.01
C LEU A 171 -3.02 -25.09 -21.50
N THR A 172 -2.04 -24.32 -21.95
CA THR A 172 -1.73 -24.16 -23.37
C THR A 172 -0.35 -24.76 -23.65
N VAL A 173 -0.26 -25.64 -24.64
CA VAL A 173 0.97 -26.32 -25.04
C VAL A 173 1.29 -26.02 -26.49
N GLU A 174 2.49 -25.54 -26.73
CA GLU A 174 3.02 -25.34 -28.09
C GLU A 174 3.79 -26.60 -28.55
N ALA A 175 3.63 -26.98 -29.79
CA ALA A 175 4.20 -28.19 -30.41
C ALA A 175 3.94 -29.48 -29.59
N PRO A 176 2.68 -29.79 -29.22
CA PRO A 176 2.36 -30.92 -28.33
C PRO A 176 2.73 -32.28 -28.92
N GLU A 177 2.81 -32.41 -30.27
CA GLU A 177 3.17 -33.62 -30.99
C GLU A 177 4.61 -34.12 -30.71
N LYS A 178 5.45 -33.27 -30.11
CA LYS A 178 6.83 -33.63 -29.73
C LYS A 178 6.94 -34.17 -28.30
N ALA A 179 5.84 -34.21 -27.56
CA ALA A 179 5.78 -34.81 -26.24
C ALA A 179 4.95 -36.09 -26.24
N ALA A 180 5.33 -37.07 -25.42
CA ALA A 180 4.60 -38.33 -25.27
C ALA A 180 3.47 -38.22 -24.22
N ALA A 181 3.65 -37.41 -23.20
CA ALA A 181 2.66 -37.18 -22.14
C ALA A 181 2.73 -35.78 -21.53
N LEU A 182 1.61 -35.33 -20.97
CA LEU A 182 1.49 -34.13 -20.14
C LEU A 182 1.12 -34.57 -18.71
N ARG A 183 2.00 -34.33 -17.74
CA ARG A 183 1.76 -34.64 -16.32
C ARG A 183 1.49 -33.39 -15.56
N VAL A 184 0.38 -33.36 -14.81
CA VAL A 184 -0.02 -32.28 -13.91
C VAL A 184 0.03 -32.76 -12.48
N ARG A 185 0.75 -32.05 -11.62
CA ARG A 185 0.89 -32.37 -10.20
C ARG A 185 0.48 -31.21 -9.31
N LEU A 186 -0.29 -31.50 -8.25
CA LEU A 186 -0.45 -30.59 -7.13
C LEU A 186 0.53 -30.98 -6.03
N CYS A 187 1.29 -30.03 -5.55
CA CYS A 187 2.31 -30.24 -4.53
C CYS A 187 2.04 -29.30 -3.33
N SER A 188 2.47 -29.74 -2.15
CA SER A 188 2.54 -28.85 -0.99
C SER A 188 3.56 -27.73 -1.23
N SER A 189 3.55 -26.71 -0.40
CA SER A 189 4.56 -25.63 -0.41
C SER A 189 6.00 -26.18 -0.29
N ALA A 190 6.18 -27.29 0.43
CA ALA A 190 7.46 -27.99 0.59
C ALA A 190 7.83 -28.88 -0.62
N GLY A 191 7.03 -28.90 -1.70
CA GLY A 191 7.32 -29.63 -2.93
C GLY A 191 6.89 -31.12 -2.94
N LYS A 192 6.24 -31.62 -1.87
CA LYS A 192 5.71 -33.00 -1.85
C LYS A 192 4.50 -33.10 -2.77
N THR A 193 4.53 -34.02 -3.74
CA THR A 193 3.38 -34.32 -4.61
C THR A 193 2.23 -34.90 -3.77
N LEU A 194 1.06 -34.28 -3.89
CA LEU A 194 -0.17 -34.67 -3.18
C LEU A 194 -1.13 -35.40 -4.13
N VAL A 195 -1.30 -34.87 -5.36
CA VAL A 195 -2.12 -35.43 -6.42
C VAL A 195 -1.36 -35.33 -7.74
N SER A 196 -1.49 -36.35 -8.60
CA SER A 196 -0.90 -36.33 -9.96
C SER A 196 -1.90 -36.89 -10.96
N ARG A 197 -1.93 -36.30 -12.15
CA ARG A 197 -2.72 -36.75 -13.29
C ARG A 197 -1.90 -36.67 -14.57
N GLN A 198 -2.01 -37.71 -15.41
CA GLN A 198 -1.39 -37.72 -16.73
C GLN A 198 -2.47 -37.55 -17.79
N LEU A 199 -2.17 -36.75 -18.79
CA LEU A 199 -3.02 -36.42 -19.94
C LEU A 199 -2.26 -36.68 -21.24
N SER A 200 -3.00 -36.80 -22.33
CA SER A 200 -2.42 -36.73 -23.67
C SER A 200 -2.04 -35.28 -23.98
N PRO A 201 -0.88 -35.02 -24.56
CA PRO A 201 -0.50 -33.69 -25.00
C PRO A 201 -1.47 -33.17 -26.08
N ALA A 202 -1.92 -31.90 -25.89
CA ALA A 202 -2.78 -31.20 -26.84
C ALA A 202 -2.49 -29.69 -26.73
N GLU A 203 -2.78 -28.91 -27.78
CA GLU A 203 -2.59 -27.46 -27.79
C GLU A 203 -3.33 -26.79 -26.63
N SER A 204 -4.51 -27.29 -26.29
CA SER A 204 -5.30 -26.88 -25.11
C SER A 204 -5.68 -28.11 -24.31
N ALA A 205 -5.44 -28.08 -23.01
CA ALA A 205 -5.79 -29.17 -22.10
C ALA A 205 -6.41 -28.62 -20.82
N GLU A 206 -7.38 -29.33 -20.30
CA GLU A 206 -7.99 -29.03 -18.99
C GLU A 206 -8.06 -30.31 -18.15
N CYS A 207 -7.79 -30.17 -16.86
CA CYS A 207 -8.05 -31.26 -15.92
C CYS A 207 -8.55 -30.72 -14.58
N ARG A 208 -9.30 -31.58 -13.88
CA ARG A 208 -9.72 -31.34 -12.49
C ARG A 208 -8.97 -32.27 -11.56
N LEU A 209 -8.49 -31.72 -10.47
CA LEU A 209 -7.75 -32.42 -9.43
C LEU A 209 -8.43 -32.18 -8.09
N THR A 210 -8.71 -33.27 -7.37
CA THR A 210 -9.38 -33.20 -6.07
C THR A 210 -8.38 -33.50 -4.97
N LEU A 211 -8.36 -32.66 -3.93
CA LEU A 211 -7.58 -32.82 -2.72
C LEU A 211 -8.54 -32.70 -1.53
N PRO A 212 -9.10 -33.82 -1.02
CA PRO A 212 -10.14 -33.80 0.03
C PRO A 212 -9.71 -33.08 1.33
N ASP A 213 -8.44 -33.19 1.69
CA ASP A 213 -7.87 -32.62 2.91
C ASP A 213 -7.10 -31.30 2.63
N ALA A 214 -7.48 -30.57 1.59
CA ALA A 214 -6.86 -29.29 1.29
C ALA A 214 -7.11 -28.28 2.42
N ALA A 215 -6.04 -27.68 2.94
CA ALA A 215 -6.14 -26.53 3.83
C ALA A 215 -6.50 -25.28 3.02
N PRO A 216 -7.61 -24.62 3.30
CA PRO A 216 -8.02 -23.43 2.56
C PRO A 216 -7.01 -22.28 2.73
N TRP A 217 -6.95 -21.42 1.71
CA TRP A 217 -6.28 -20.13 1.77
C TRP A 217 -7.28 -19.08 2.24
N ASP A 218 -6.94 -18.33 3.29
CA ASP A 218 -7.71 -17.19 3.78
C ASP A 218 -6.79 -16.10 4.35
N THR A 219 -7.40 -15.05 4.93
CA THR A 219 -6.66 -13.91 5.48
C THR A 219 -5.86 -14.23 6.73
N GLU A 220 -6.19 -15.29 7.47
CA GLU A 220 -5.51 -15.70 8.71
C GLU A 220 -4.60 -16.92 8.47
N HIS A 221 -5.00 -17.78 7.53
CA HIS A 221 -4.29 -19.00 7.17
C HIS A 221 -4.01 -19.04 5.67
N PRO A 222 -3.02 -18.32 5.17
CA PRO A 222 -2.73 -18.20 3.74
C PRO A 222 -1.99 -19.45 3.20
N ASN A 223 -2.66 -20.59 3.19
CA ASN A 223 -2.10 -21.87 2.78
C ASN A 223 -1.90 -21.91 1.26
N LEU A 224 -0.65 -21.99 0.81
CA LEU A 224 -0.28 -22.05 -0.59
C LEU A 224 0.14 -23.46 -1.01
N TYR A 225 -0.21 -23.79 -2.26
CA TYR A 225 0.15 -25.01 -2.97
C TYR A 225 0.87 -24.65 -4.26
N ARG A 226 1.55 -25.65 -4.86
CA ARG A 226 2.18 -25.50 -6.17
C ARG A 226 1.50 -26.42 -7.17
N CYS A 227 1.18 -25.90 -8.35
CA CYS A 227 0.76 -26.68 -9.50
C CYS A 227 1.93 -26.75 -10.49
N ILE A 228 2.32 -27.96 -10.89
CA ILE A 228 3.44 -28.20 -11.80
C ILE A 228 2.90 -28.97 -12.99
N ALA A 229 3.10 -28.43 -14.20
CA ALA A 229 2.80 -29.06 -15.48
C ALA A 229 4.11 -29.45 -16.19
N GLU A 230 4.26 -30.73 -16.54
CA GLU A 230 5.47 -31.31 -17.13
C GLU A 230 5.13 -31.99 -18.45
N LEU A 231 5.84 -31.64 -19.50
CA LEU A 231 5.83 -32.39 -20.76
C LEU A 231 6.90 -33.47 -20.71
N LEU A 232 6.54 -34.71 -21.03
CA LEU A 232 7.40 -35.86 -20.93
C LEU A 232 7.69 -36.45 -22.32
N ASP A 233 8.87 -36.96 -22.53
CA ASP A 233 9.22 -37.79 -23.68
C ASP A 233 8.75 -39.24 -23.53
N THR A 234 9.06 -40.09 -24.51
CA THR A 234 8.73 -41.53 -24.52
C THR A 234 9.39 -42.32 -23.40
N ASP A 235 10.51 -41.85 -22.87
CA ASP A 235 11.25 -42.47 -21.78
C ASP A 235 10.80 -41.94 -20.41
N GLY A 236 9.81 -41.01 -20.39
CA GLY A 236 9.28 -40.40 -19.18
C GLY A 236 10.16 -39.28 -18.62
N GLN A 237 11.18 -38.81 -19.37
CA GLN A 237 12.00 -37.68 -18.95
C GLN A 237 11.27 -36.37 -19.19
N VAL A 238 11.54 -35.35 -18.32
CA VAL A 238 10.90 -34.02 -18.43
C VAL A 238 11.56 -33.23 -19.57
N LEU A 239 10.80 -32.93 -20.61
CA LEU A 239 11.19 -32.05 -21.70
C LEU A 239 11.05 -30.58 -21.30
N HIS A 240 9.93 -30.23 -20.68
CA HIS A 240 9.63 -28.87 -20.23
C HIS A 240 8.76 -28.92 -18.96
N SER A 241 8.99 -28.00 -18.07
CA SER A 241 8.17 -27.82 -16.85
C SER A 241 7.75 -26.36 -16.68
N ARG A 242 6.51 -26.15 -16.28
CA ARG A 242 6.00 -24.84 -15.84
C ARG A 242 5.27 -25.01 -14.50
N GLU A 243 5.49 -24.08 -13.59
CA GLU A 243 4.85 -24.12 -12.28
C GLU A 243 4.20 -22.79 -11.91
N THR A 244 3.21 -22.86 -11.02
CA THR A 244 2.58 -21.69 -10.41
C THR A 244 2.18 -22.01 -8.97
N SER A 245 2.16 -20.97 -8.14
CA SER A 245 1.58 -21.01 -6.80
C SER A 245 0.07 -20.74 -6.87
N PHE A 246 -0.71 -21.36 -5.99
CA PHE A 246 -2.16 -21.12 -5.87
C PHE A 246 -2.63 -21.47 -4.45
N GLY A 247 -3.88 -21.09 -4.11
CA GLY A 247 -4.52 -21.43 -2.85
C GLY A 247 -5.94 -21.92 -3.05
N PHE A 248 -6.38 -22.95 -2.32
CA PHE A 248 -7.79 -23.39 -2.32
C PHE A 248 -8.64 -22.37 -1.61
N ARG A 249 -9.49 -21.66 -2.35
CA ARG A 249 -10.40 -20.66 -1.82
C ARG A 249 -11.63 -20.47 -2.69
N THR A 250 -12.70 -19.95 -2.10
CA THR A 250 -13.85 -19.37 -2.82
C THR A 250 -14.01 -17.91 -2.41
N ALA A 251 -14.15 -17.01 -3.38
CA ALA A 251 -14.35 -15.58 -3.17
C ALA A 251 -15.61 -15.14 -3.93
N VAL A 252 -16.65 -14.78 -3.20
CA VAL A 252 -17.98 -14.54 -3.79
C VAL A 252 -18.54 -13.21 -3.30
N PHE A 253 -18.94 -12.35 -4.23
CA PHE A 253 -19.69 -11.13 -3.93
C PHE A 253 -21.19 -11.42 -4.03
N ARG A 254 -21.94 -11.03 -3.02
CA ARG A 254 -23.41 -11.13 -2.94
C ARG A 254 -24.01 -9.76 -2.66
N ALA A 255 -25.31 -9.67 -2.82
CA ALA A 255 -26.05 -8.43 -2.58
C ALA A 255 -25.76 -7.78 -1.21
N ASP A 256 -25.48 -8.57 -0.21
CA ASP A 256 -25.23 -8.15 1.18
C ASP A 256 -23.76 -8.09 1.58
N GLY A 257 -22.80 -8.29 0.66
CA GLY A 257 -21.39 -8.17 0.94
C GLY A 257 -20.48 -9.19 0.26
N PHE A 258 -19.25 -9.30 0.76
CA PHE A 258 -18.23 -10.24 0.28
C PHE A 258 -18.12 -11.47 1.19
N TYR A 259 -17.89 -12.63 0.59
CA TYR A 259 -17.74 -13.92 1.27
C TYR A 259 -16.45 -14.61 0.85
N LEU A 260 -15.58 -14.88 1.80
CA LEU A 260 -14.38 -15.70 1.63
C LEU A 260 -14.61 -17.07 2.27
N ASN A 261 -14.50 -18.13 1.48
CA ASN A 261 -14.72 -19.52 1.95
C ASN A 261 -16.09 -19.71 2.65
N GLY A 262 -17.10 -19.01 2.16
CA GLY A 262 -18.46 -19.03 2.70
C GLY A 262 -18.68 -18.16 3.94
N LYS A 263 -17.63 -17.54 4.49
CA LYS A 263 -17.72 -16.62 5.64
C LYS A 263 -17.82 -15.18 5.15
N LYS A 264 -18.86 -14.45 5.62
CA LYS A 264 -18.99 -13.02 5.33
C LYS A 264 -17.79 -12.26 5.91
N THR A 265 -17.12 -11.49 5.07
CA THR A 265 -15.89 -10.77 5.40
C THR A 265 -16.00 -9.34 4.91
N PHE A 266 -15.88 -8.37 5.80
CA PHE A 266 -15.81 -6.96 5.41
C PHE A 266 -14.40 -6.62 4.92
N LEU A 267 -14.28 -6.11 3.70
CA LEU A 267 -13.01 -5.71 3.11
C LEU A 267 -12.58 -4.35 3.70
N ARG A 268 -11.65 -4.37 4.64
CA ARG A 268 -11.05 -3.16 5.23
C ARG A 268 -9.69 -2.92 4.63
N GLY A 269 -9.58 -1.91 3.80
CA GLY A 269 -8.38 -1.68 3.02
C GLY A 269 -8.01 -0.24 2.79
N LEU A 270 -6.91 -0.10 2.07
CA LEU A 270 -6.38 1.16 1.56
C LEU A 270 -6.06 1.02 0.08
N ASN A 271 -6.06 2.15 -0.62
CA ASN A 271 -5.56 2.26 -1.97
C ASN A 271 -4.04 2.41 -1.95
N ARG A 272 -3.32 1.76 -2.86
CA ARG A 272 -1.87 1.81 -2.96
C ARG A 272 -1.42 2.20 -4.36
N HIS A 273 -0.61 3.27 -4.48
CA HIS A 273 0.29 3.47 -5.61
C HIS A 273 1.57 2.65 -5.44
N GLN A 274 2.40 2.48 -6.50
CA GLN A 274 3.66 1.72 -6.40
C GLN A 274 4.91 2.61 -6.36
N SER A 275 4.74 3.92 -6.10
CA SER A 275 5.83 4.88 -6.12
C SER A 275 6.59 4.98 -4.79
N TYR A 276 7.87 5.33 -4.90
CA TYR A 276 8.78 5.58 -3.79
C TYR A 276 9.55 6.88 -4.03
N PRO A 277 9.84 7.68 -2.99
CA PRO A 277 10.70 8.86 -3.13
C PRO A 277 11.97 8.57 -3.91
N TYR A 278 12.35 9.49 -4.76
CA TYR A 278 13.53 9.50 -5.63
C TYR A 278 13.51 8.49 -6.78
N ILE A 279 13.16 7.24 -6.54
CA ILE A 279 13.25 6.14 -7.51
C ILE A 279 11.95 5.84 -8.26
N GLY A 280 10.85 6.50 -7.91
CA GLY A 280 9.54 6.28 -8.53
C GLY A 280 9.11 4.82 -8.48
N TYR A 281 8.90 4.20 -9.64
CA TYR A 281 8.48 2.80 -9.75
C TYR A 281 9.62 1.78 -9.69
N ALA A 282 10.90 2.24 -9.77
CA ALA A 282 12.06 1.37 -9.85
C ALA A 282 12.47 0.79 -8.48
N ALA A 283 11.54 0.15 -7.81
CA ALA A 283 11.73 -0.45 -6.49
C ALA A 283 11.98 -1.96 -6.61
N PRO A 284 13.07 -2.50 -5.99
CA PRO A 284 13.37 -3.92 -6.02
C PRO A 284 12.39 -4.75 -5.18
N GLU A 285 12.53 -6.08 -5.25
CA GLU A 285 11.71 -7.07 -4.55
C GLU A 285 11.46 -6.71 -3.08
N SER A 286 12.50 -6.33 -2.34
CA SER A 286 12.42 -6.05 -0.89
C SER A 286 11.44 -4.94 -0.55
N LEU A 287 11.48 -3.81 -1.29
CA LEU A 287 10.59 -2.67 -1.07
C LEU A 287 9.16 -2.99 -1.49
N GLN A 288 8.95 -3.73 -2.59
CA GLN A 288 7.61 -4.14 -3.02
C GLN A 288 6.93 -5.02 -1.98
N ARG A 289 7.67 -5.99 -1.40
CA ARG A 289 7.18 -6.85 -0.31
C ARG A 289 6.93 -6.09 0.98
N GLN A 290 7.73 -5.04 1.25
CA GLN A 290 7.58 -4.22 2.45
C GLN A 290 6.19 -3.56 2.53
N ASP A 291 5.67 -2.99 1.45
CA ASP A 291 4.37 -2.32 1.46
C ASP A 291 3.23 -3.31 1.80
N ALA A 292 3.29 -4.55 1.31
CA ALA A 292 2.32 -5.58 1.69
C ALA A 292 2.40 -5.93 3.19
N ARG A 293 3.61 -5.99 3.75
CA ARG A 293 3.83 -6.21 5.19
C ARG A 293 3.31 -5.05 6.03
N ILE A 294 3.53 -3.82 5.61
CA ILE A 294 2.99 -2.64 6.30
C ILE A 294 1.46 -2.68 6.32
N LEU A 295 0.82 -2.94 5.17
CA LEU A 295 -0.63 -3.05 5.07
C LEU A 295 -1.20 -4.13 6.00
N LYS A 296 -0.59 -5.32 6.01
CA LYS A 296 -1.08 -6.46 6.79
C LYS A 296 -0.71 -6.37 8.27
N ASN A 297 0.56 -6.10 8.59
CA ASN A 297 1.09 -6.27 9.94
C ASN A 297 1.10 -4.98 10.77
N GLU A 298 1.25 -3.80 10.13
CA GLU A 298 1.26 -2.52 10.87
C GLU A 298 -0.12 -1.84 10.83
N LEU A 299 -0.81 -1.86 9.66
CA LEU A 299 -2.13 -1.25 9.49
C LEU A 299 -3.29 -2.22 9.68
N HIS A 300 -3.01 -3.50 9.86
CA HIS A 300 -3.97 -4.58 10.05
C HIS A 300 -5.10 -4.59 8.99
N CYS A 301 -4.81 -4.13 7.77
CA CYS A 301 -5.73 -4.26 6.65
C CYS A 301 -5.85 -5.73 6.22
N ASN A 302 -7.05 -6.13 5.79
CA ASN A 302 -7.25 -7.44 5.17
C ASN A 302 -7.37 -7.37 3.65
N ALA A 303 -7.40 -6.15 3.09
CA ALA A 303 -7.50 -5.91 1.66
C ALA A 303 -6.70 -4.68 1.21
N VAL A 304 -6.37 -4.63 -0.08
CA VAL A 304 -5.73 -3.50 -0.75
C VAL A 304 -6.29 -3.35 -2.17
N ARG A 305 -6.47 -2.12 -2.63
CA ARG A 305 -6.69 -1.82 -4.04
C ARG A 305 -5.40 -1.27 -4.66
N THR A 306 -4.95 -1.89 -5.75
CA THR A 306 -3.77 -1.43 -6.49
C THR A 306 -4.18 -0.37 -7.51
N SER A 307 -4.37 0.84 -7.03
CA SER A 307 -4.81 2.00 -7.82
C SER A 307 -3.64 2.57 -8.64
N HIS A 308 -3.79 2.91 -9.89
CA HIS A 308 -4.89 2.62 -10.84
C HIS A 308 -4.29 1.82 -11.99
N TYR A 309 -3.56 0.75 -11.67
CA TYR A 309 -2.79 -0.07 -12.62
C TYR A 309 -2.26 -1.35 -11.97
N PRO A 310 -1.89 -2.39 -12.76
CA PRO A 310 -1.25 -3.59 -12.25
C PRO A 310 0.10 -3.29 -11.61
N GLN A 311 0.33 -3.86 -10.43
CA GLN A 311 1.55 -3.61 -9.66
C GLN A 311 2.52 -4.81 -9.72
N SER A 312 3.65 -4.70 -9.01
CA SER A 312 4.73 -5.69 -9.04
C SER A 312 4.26 -7.09 -8.63
N GLN A 313 4.78 -8.13 -9.31
CA GLN A 313 4.57 -9.53 -8.95
C GLN A 313 5.05 -9.82 -7.52
N TYR A 314 6.17 -9.22 -7.09
CA TYR A 314 6.68 -9.39 -5.72
C TYR A 314 5.72 -8.85 -4.65
N PHE A 315 4.98 -7.78 -4.97
CA PHE A 315 3.92 -7.28 -4.09
C PHE A 315 2.77 -8.27 -3.99
N LEU A 316 2.32 -8.81 -5.14
CA LEU A 316 1.23 -9.79 -5.20
C LEU A 316 1.61 -11.12 -4.55
N ASP A 317 2.83 -11.63 -4.78
CA ASP A 317 3.36 -12.81 -4.11
C ASP A 317 3.35 -12.66 -2.59
N GLU A 318 3.71 -11.47 -2.09
CA GLU A 318 3.68 -11.20 -0.66
C GLU A 318 2.24 -11.07 -0.14
N CYS A 319 1.30 -10.52 -0.93
CA CYS A 319 -0.12 -10.55 -0.60
C CYS A 319 -0.65 -11.99 -0.49
N ASP A 320 -0.26 -12.86 -1.43
CA ASP A 320 -0.60 -14.29 -1.37
C ASP A 320 -0.09 -14.95 -0.09
N ARG A 321 1.16 -14.66 0.28
CA ARG A 321 1.84 -15.22 1.45
C ARG A 321 1.27 -14.71 2.78
N LEU A 322 0.78 -13.47 2.81
CA LEU A 322 0.27 -12.82 4.01
C LEU A 322 -1.26 -12.95 4.18
N GLY A 323 -1.97 -13.43 3.17
CA GLY A 323 -3.43 -13.42 3.19
C GLY A 323 -4.01 -12.00 3.07
N LEU A 324 -3.42 -11.15 2.23
CA LEU A 324 -3.92 -9.81 1.94
C LEU A 324 -4.72 -9.85 0.63
N LEU A 325 -6.02 -9.58 0.68
CA LEU A 325 -6.91 -9.59 -0.47
C LEU A 325 -6.63 -8.42 -1.40
N VAL A 326 -6.70 -8.65 -2.72
CA VAL A 326 -6.32 -7.64 -3.72
C VAL A 326 -7.47 -7.35 -4.68
N PHE A 327 -7.76 -6.08 -4.88
CA PHE A 327 -8.51 -5.54 -6.01
C PHE A 327 -7.52 -4.85 -6.96
N THR A 328 -7.32 -5.39 -8.16
CA THR A 328 -6.40 -4.83 -9.17
C THR A 328 -7.17 -4.43 -10.42
N GLU A 329 -6.67 -3.42 -11.16
CA GLU A 329 -7.45 -2.78 -12.20
C GLU A 329 -6.65 -2.39 -13.45
N LEU A 330 -7.38 -2.21 -14.56
CA LEU A 330 -6.91 -1.70 -15.84
C LEU A 330 -6.31 -0.29 -15.67
N PRO A 331 -5.14 0.01 -16.27
CA PRO A 331 -4.53 1.33 -16.17
C PRO A 331 -5.41 2.45 -16.75
N GLY A 332 -5.64 3.51 -15.96
CA GLY A 332 -6.36 4.69 -16.41
C GLY A 332 -7.05 5.49 -15.31
N TRP A 333 -7.28 6.76 -15.57
CA TRP A 333 -7.99 7.70 -14.70
C TRP A 333 -8.86 8.65 -15.53
N GLN A 334 -10.18 8.60 -15.34
CA GLN A 334 -11.25 9.39 -15.95
C GLN A 334 -11.35 9.35 -17.50
N HIS A 335 -10.23 9.42 -18.22
CA HIS A 335 -10.21 9.54 -19.67
C HIS A 335 -10.52 8.22 -20.38
N ILE A 336 -11.36 8.28 -21.41
CA ILE A 336 -11.58 7.22 -22.40
C ILE A 336 -11.28 7.84 -23.77
N GLY A 337 -10.31 7.26 -24.49
CA GLY A 337 -9.93 7.71 -25.83
C GLY A 337 -10.78 7.12 -26.94
N ASP A 338 -10.28 7.22 -28.15
CA ASP A 338 -10.89 6.70 -29.37
C ASP A 338 -10.85 5.16 -29.46
N GLY A 339 -11.25 4.61 -30.62
CA GLY A 339 -11.26 3.15 -30.84
C GLY A 339 -9.88 2.52 -30.70
N ALA A 340 -8.82 3.17 -31.17
CA ALA A 340 -7.45 2.66 -31.07
C ALA A 340 -6.95 2.67 -29.62
N TRP A 341 -7.27 3.71 -28.85
CA TRP A 341 -7.00 3.79 -27.42
C TRP A 341 -7.71 2.66 -26.65
N LYS A 342 -9.02 2.43 -26.95
CA LYS A 342 -9.80 1.33 -26.34
C LYS A 342 -9.24 -0.05 -26.71
N ASP A 343 -8.74 -0.25 -27.92
CA ASP A 343 -8.08 -1.50 -28.33
C ASP A 343 -6.81 -1.77 -27.52
N ARG A 344 -5.99 -0.73 -27.29
CA ARG A 344 -4.80 -0.82 -26.43
C ARG A 344 -5.17 -1.10 -24.98
N ALA A 345 -6.20 -0.43 -24.46
CA ALA A 345 -6.72 -0.72 -23.12
C ALA A 345 -7.17 -2.19 -22.98
N CYS A 346 -7.86 -2.73 -23.98
CA CYS A 346 -8.23 -4.14 -24.00
C CYS A 346 -7.02 -5.09 -24.08
N ALA A 347 -5.96 -4.72 -24.79
CA ALA A 347 -4.71 -5.49 -24.82
C ALA A 347 -4.04 -5.50 -23.44
N MET A 348 -3.90 -4.34 -22.80
CA MET A 348 -3.36 -4.24 -21.43
C MET A 348 -4.20 -5.02 -20.41
N LEU A 349 -5.54 -5.03 -20.55
CA LEU A 349 -6.41 -5.86 -19.72
C LEU A 349 -6.10 -7.35 -19.86
N ARG A 350 -5.90 -7.84 -21.10
CA ARG A 350 -5.52 -9.25 -21.36
C ARG A 350 -4.19 -9.58 -20.71
N GLU A 351 -3.19 -8.72 -20.88
CA GLU A 351 -1.87 -8.88 -20.29
C GLU A 351 -1.96 -8.93 -18.75
N MET A 352 -2.69 -8.00 -18.14
CA MET A 352 -2.93 -7.96 -16.69
C MET A 352 -3.54 -9.27 -16.17
N LEU A 353 -4.58 -9.76 -16.84
CA LEU A 353 -5.28 -10.98 -16.45
C LEU A 353 -4.35 -12.21 -16.59
N LEU A 354 -3.72 -12.39 -17.73
CA LEU A 354 -2.83 -13.53 -18.01
C LEU A 354 -1.64 -13.55 -17.06
N GLN A 355 -1.11 -12.38 -16.70
CA GLN A 355 0.03 -12.26 -15.80
C GLN A 355 -0.35 -12.57 -14.34
N ASN A 356 -1.58 -12.25 -13.91
CA ASN A 356 -1.92 -12.19 -12.49
C ASN A 356 -2.97 -13.21 -12.03
N ARG A 357 -3.65 -13.94 -12.92
CA ARG A 357 -4.81 -14.78 -12.58
C ARG A 357 -4.53 -16.00 -11.70
N ASN A 358 -3.26 -16.33 -11.45
CA ASN A 358 -2.89 -17.41 -10.54
C ASN A 358 -2.76 -16.95 -9.08
N HIS A 359 -2.73 -15.64 -8.78
CA HIS A 359 -2.62 -15.14 -7.41
C HIS A 359 -3.93 -15.37 -6.63
N PRO A 360 -3.94 -16.18 -5.57
CA PRO A 360 -5.15 -16.39 -4.76
C PRO A 360 -5.60 -15.13 -4.01
N SER A 361 -4.70 -14.20 -3.74
CA SER A 361 -5.02 -12.90 -3.10
C SER A 361 -5.93 -12.03 -3.97
N ILE A 362 -5.83 -12.08 -5.29
CA ILE A 362 -6.69 -11.29 -6.18
C ILE A 362 -8.11 -11.86 -6.14
N ILE A 363 -9.07 -11.03 -5.71
CA ILE A 363 -10.49 -11.39 -5.59
C ILE A 363 -11.41 -10.64 -6.55
N LEU A 364 -10.91 -9.56 -7.16
CA LEU A 364 -11.71 -8.67 -7.98
C LEU A 364 -10.87 -8.07 -9.11
N TRP A 365 -11.40 -8.12 -10.34
CA TRP A 365 -10.81 -7.50 -11.52
C TRP A 365 -11.46 -6.16 -11.81
N GLY A 366 -10.71 -5.06 -11.80
CA GLY A 366 -11.12 -3.75 -12.28
C GLY A 366 -11.02 -3.69 -13.79
N VAL A 367 -12.16 -3.74 -14.47
CA VAL A 367 -12.24 -3.79 -15.93
C VAL A 367 -12.72 -2.48 -16.56
N ARG A 368 -12.94 -1.47 -15.73
CA ARG A 368 -13.34 -0.11 -16.11
C ARG A 368 -12.25 0.87 -15.67
N ILE A 369 -12.05 1.89 -16.50
CA ILE A 369 -11.17 3.03 -16.17
C ILE A 369 -11.71 3.74 -14.92
N ASN A 370 -10.85 3.97 -13.93
CA ASN A 370 -11.22 4.65 -12.69
C ASN A 370 -11.93 5.98 -12.97
N GLU A 371 -13.08 6.20 -12.33
CA GLU A 371 -13.87 7.44 -12.41
C GLU A 371 -14.24 7.90 -13.83
N SER A 372 -14.28 7.01 -14.78
CA SER A 372 -14.70 7.36 -16.13
C SER A 372 -16.21 7.47 -16.26
N VAL A 373 -16.66 8.15 -17.31
CA VAL A 373 -18.07 8.14 -17.75
C VAL A 373 -18.50 6.76 -18.23
N ASP A 374 -19.82 6.54 -18.40
CA ASP A 374 -20.35 5.30 -18.97
C ASP A 374 -19.99 5.18 -20.45
N ASP A 375 -19.52 3.99 -20.84
CA ASP A 375 -19.26 3.56 -22.20
C ASP A 375 -19.62 2.07 -22.32
N ASP A 376 -20.88 1.80 -22.62
CA ASP A 376 -21.43 0.45 -22.57
C ASP A 376 -20.77 -0.51 -23.57
N GLU A 377 -20.39 -0.03 -24.75
CA GLU A 377 -19.69 -0.83 -25.75
C GLU A 377 -18.32 -1.27 -25.24
N PHE A 378 -17.53 -0.32 -24.78
CA PHE A 378 -16.17 -0.56 -24.27
C PHE A 378 -16.21 -1.46 -23.03
N TYR A 379 -17.06 -1.18 -22.05
CA TYR A 379 -17.10 -1.95 -20.80
C TYR A 379 -17.77 -3.29 -20.93
N THR A 380 -18.70 -3.49 -21.86
CA THR A 380 -19.16 -4.84 -22.25
C THR A 380 -18.01 -5.67 -22.77
N ARG A 381 -17.17 -5.09 -23.66
CA ARG A 381 -16.01 -5.77 -24.24
C ARG A 381 -14.97 -6.13 -23.18
N THR A 382 -14.59 -5.20 -22.28
CA THR A 382 -13.60 -5.48 -21.23
C THR A 382 -14.10 -6.53 -20.24
N ASN A 383 -15.39 -6.50 -19.87
CA ASN A 383 -16.01 -7.48 -19.00
C ASN A 383 -16.02 -8.89 -19.62
N GLN A 384 -16.37 -9.00 -20.91
CA GLN A 384 -16.29 -10.26 -21.65
C GLN A 384 -14.88 -10.83 -21.71
N ILE A 385 -13.86 -9.99 -21.93
CA ILE A 385 -12.45 -10.40 -21.93
C ILE A 385 -12.08 -11.01 -20.57
N ALA A 386 -12.47 -10.34 -19.47
CA ALA A 386 -12.14 -10.79 -18.14
C ALA A 386 -12.76 -12.16 -17.82
N HIS A 387 -14.06 -12.33 -18.05
CA HIS A 387 -14.73 -13.60 -17.81
C HIS A 387 -14.25 -14.74 -18.72
N ALA A 388 -13.84 -14.42 -19.97
CA ALA A 388 -13.27 -15.43 -20.87
C ALA A 388 -11.91 -15.95 -20.41
N LEU A 389 -11.07 -15.08 -19.81
CA LEU A 389 -9.74 -15.44 -19.34
C LEU A 389 -9.69 -15.94 -17.90
N ASP A 390 -10.65 -15.52 -17.08
CA ASP A 390 -10.79 -15.96 -15.70
C ASP A 390 -12.26 -16.05 -15.28
N PRO A 391 -12.89 -17.23 -15.41
CA PRO A 391 -14.29 -17.44 -15.04
C PRO A 391 -14.50 -17.54 -13.52
N SER A 392 -13.45 -17.49 -12.72
CA SER A 392 -13.50 -17.75 -11.27
C SER A 392 -13.62 -16.49 -10.40
N ARG A 393 -13.36 -15.31 -10.96
CA ARG A 393 -13.38 -14.05 -10.22
C ARG A 393 -14.43 -13.10 -10.76
N ALA A 394 -14.98 -12.31 -9.84
CA ALA A 394 -15.89 -11.22 -10.16
C ALA A 394 -15.13 -10.06 -10.84
N THR A 395 -15.87 -9.30 -11.63
CA THR A 395 -15.42 -8.06 -12.26
C THR A 395 -16.04 -6.85 -11.56
N SER A 396 -15.36 -5.70 -11.66
CA SER A 396 -15.84 -4.42 -11.14
C SER A 396 -15.31 -3.26 -11.98
N GLY A 397 -15.80 -2.08 -11.67
CA GLY A 397 -15.30 -0.83 -12.23
C GLY A 397 -15.62 0.32 -11.29
N VAL A 398 -14.62 1.16 -11.04
CA VAL A 398 -14.71 2.25 -10.07
C VAL A 398 -15.40 3.47 -10.68
N ARG A 399 -16.41 3.97 -9.99
CA ARG A 399 -17.25 5.08 -10.39
C ARG A 399 -17.29 6.18 -9.34
N TYR A 400 -17.43 7.44 -9.77
CA TYR A 400 -17.79 8.56 -8.91
C TYR A 400 -19.23 9.03 -9.12
N LEU A 401 -19.87 8.57 -10.21
CA LEU A 401 -21.28 8.89 -10.52
C LEU A 401 -22.21 7.87 -9.87
N GLU A 402 -23.23 8.38 -9.20
CA GLU A 402 -24.34 7.55 -8.68
C GLU A 402 -25.21 7.07 -9.83
N LYS A 403 -25.77 5.85 -9.67
CA LYS A 403 -26.68 5.26 -10.66
C LYS A 403 -26.08 5.11 -12.06
N SER A 404 -24.74 5.10 -12.17
CA SER A 404 -24.00 4.75 -13.39
C SER A 404 -24.33 3.32 -13.81
N HIS A 405 -24.25 3.02 -15.11
CA HIS A 405 -24.56 1.70 -15.65
C HIS A 405 -23.67 0.63 -15.04
N LEU A 406 -24.25 -0.51 -14.69
CA LEU A 406 -23.54 -1.66 -14.11
C LEU A 406 -23.55 -2.83 -15.09
N LEU A 407 -22.40 -3.08 -15.70
CA LEU A 407 -22.16 -4.20 -16.62
C LEU A 407 -21.34 -5.30 -15.95
N GLU A 408 -20.67 -4.97 -14.86
CA GLU A 408 -19.80 -5.82 -14.06
C GLU A 408 -20.60 -6.54 -12.95
N ASP A 409 -19.91 -7.38 -12.17
CA ASP A 409 -20.51 -8.14 -11.08
C ASP A 409 -20.67 -7.35 -9.79
N VAL A 410 -19.77 -6.36 -9.56
CA VAL A 410 -19.70 -5.57 -8.33
C VAL A 410 -19.72 -4.08 -8.66
N TYR A 411 -20.57 -3.32 -8.00
CA TYR A 411 -20.57 -1.87 -8.09
C TYR A 411 -19.51 -1.28 -7.15
N ALA A 412 -18.38 -0.81 -7.68
CA ALA A 412 -17.40 -0.08 -6.90
C ALA A 412 -17.64 1.43 -7.05
N TYR A 413 -17.62 2.16 -5.93
CA TYR A 413 -17.97 3.56 -5.84
C TYR A 413 -16.98 4.35 -5.00
N ASN A 414 -16.51 5.47 -5.53
CA ASN A 414 -15.70 6.44 -4.80
C ASN A 414 -16.62 7.38 -4.02
N ASP A 415 -16.70 7.14 -2.71
CA ASP A 415 -17.58 7.91 -1.82
C ASP A 415 -16.83 9.06 -1.14
N PHE A 416 -16.81 10.20 -1.81
CA PHE A 416 -16.26 11.45 -1.27
C PHE A 416 -17.33 12.36 -0.65
N SER A 417 -18.47 11.82 -0.25
CA SER A 417 -19.57 12.58 0.32
C SER A 417 -19.33 13.07 1.75
N HIS A 418 -18.36 12.49 2.47
CA HIS A 418 -18.09 12.86 3.86
C HIS A 418 -17.48 14.27 3.97
N ASN A 419 -18.20 15.18 4.63
CA ASN A 419 -17.82 16.58 4.80
C ASN A 419 -17.34 16.96 6.22
N GLY A 420 -17.20 15.95 7.12
CA GLY A 420 -16.83 16.13 8.52
C GLY A 420 -18.03 16.15 9.49
N SER A 421 -19.25 16.33 8.99
CA SER A 421 -20.45 16.47 9.85
C SER A 421 -21.58 15.48 9.52
N ASN A 422 -21.55 14.85 8.33
CA ASN A 422 -22.56 13.88 7.91
C ASN A 422 -22.23 12.45 8.40
N ALA A 423 -23.10 11.50 8.06
CA ALA A 423 -23.01 10.11 8.53
C ALA A 423 -21.74 9.33 8.04
N GLY A 424 -21.05 9.81 7.02
CA GLY A 424 -19.84 9.16 6.48
C GLY A 424 -20.06 8.56 5.11
N ALA A 425 -20.65 7.37 5.00
CA ALA A 425 -20.88 6.68 3.74
C ALA A 425 -22.33 6.78 3.26
N LYS A 426 -22.51 6.77 1.94
CA LYS A 426 -23.85 6.68 1.32
C LYS A 426 -24.38 5.25 1.39
N ARG A 427 -25.70 5.14 1.51
CA ARG A 427 -26.37 3.83 1.53
C ARG A 427 -26.40 3.23 0.13
N LYS A 428 -26.35 1.91 0.07
CA LYS A 428 -26.37 1.15 -1.18
C LYS A 428 -27.50 1.57 -2.14
N LYS A 429 -28.72 1.74 -1.65
CA LYS A 429 -29.89 2.11 -2.46
C LYS A 429 -29.78 3.49 -3.14
N ASP A 430 -28.96 4.38 -2.58
CA ASP A 430 -28.78 5.72 -3.09
C ASP A 430 -27.70 5.72 -4.20
N VAL A 431 -26.76 4.76 -4.20
CA VAL A 431 -25.57 4.70 -5.05
C VAL A 431 -25.76 3.79 -6.26
N THR A 432 -26.10 2.50 -6.06
CA THR A 432 -26.15 1.53 -7.17
C THR A 432 -27.53 1.50 -7.85
N PRO A 433 -27.58 1.30 -9.20
CA PRO A 433 -28.84 1.06 -9.90
C PRO A 433 -29.41 -0.34 -9.63
N ASP A 434 -28.59 -1.31 -9.21
CA ASP A 434 -28.97 -2.71 -9.02
C ASP A 434 -28.69 -3.17 -7.57
N LEU A 435 -29.74 -3.34 -6.79
CA LEU A 435 -29.65 -3.78 -5.39
C LEU A 435 -29.34 -5.28 -5.25
N SER A 436 -29.44 -6.06 -6.32
CA SER A 436 -29.10 -7.49 -6.31
C SER A 436 -27.59 -7.75 -6.37
N LYS A 437 -26.79 -6.75 -6.73
CA LYS A 437 -25.31 -6.81 -6.81
C LYS A 437 -24.67 -6.24 -5.56
N ALA A 438 -23.40 -6.61 -5.30
CA ALA A 438 -22.63 -6.06 -4.20
C ALA A 438 -22.27 -4.58 -4.42
N LEU A 439 -22.17 -3.81 -3.34
CA LEU A 439 -21.59 -2.47 -3.31
C LEU A 439 -20.27 -2.50 -2.55
N LEU A 440 -19.23 -1.88 -3.13
CA LEU A 440 -17.91 -1.69 -2.53
C LEU A 440 -17.54 -0.19 -2.55
N ILE A 441 -17.17 0.38 -1.40
CA ILE A 441 -16.57 1.71 -1.37
C ILE A 441 -15.11 1.53 -1.75
N SER A 442 -14.75 1.95 -2.97
CA SER A 442 -13.40 1.80 -3.52
C SER A 442 -12.45 2.92 -3.12
N GLU A 443 -12.99 4.10 -2.83
CA GLU A 443 -12.23 5.22 -2.26
C GLU A 443 -13.10 6.05 -1.32
N CYS A 444 -12.48 6.62 -0.30
CA CYS A 444 -13.09 7.61 0.58
C CYS A 444 -12.03 8.53 1.19
N ASN A 445 -12.40 9.72 1.64
CA ASN A 445 -11.56 10.77 2.24
C ASN A 445 -10.59 11.44 1.23
N GLY A 446 -9.32 11.14 1.23
CA GLY A 446 -8.32 11.66 0.27
C GLY A 446 -8.30 13.19 0.17
N HIS A 447 -8.52 13.68 -1.04
CA HIS A 447 -8.54 15.11 -1.37
C HIS A 447 -9.60 15.93 -0.60
N MET A 448 -10.56 15.27 0.05
CA MET A 448 -11.54 15.96 0.88
C MET A 448 -10.93 16.56 2.16
N TYR A 449 -9.76 16.06 2.58
CA TYR A 449 -9.07 16.59 3.77
C TYR A 449 -7.58 16.26 3.74
N PRO A 450 -6.79 16.86 2.82
CA PRO A 450 -5.35 16.63 2.75
C PRO A 450 -4.70 17.00 4.09
N THR A 451 -3.77 16.18 4.54
CA THR A 451 -3.15 16.36 5.86
C THR A 451 -1.66 16.05 5.81
N LYS A 452 -0.85 17.05 6.19
CA LYS A 452 0.61 16.91 6.35
C LYS A 452 0.94 16.44 7.77
N SER A 453 2.07 15.80 7.93
CA SER A 453 2.56 15.37 9.25
C SER A 453 2.79 16.55 10.21
N CYS A 454 3.10 17.74 9.66
CA CYS A 454 3.36 18.96 10.40
C CYS A 454 2.13 19.86 10.65
N ASP A 455 0.95 19.45 10.21
CA ASP A 455 -0.29 20.21 10.51
C ASP A 455 -0.56 20.22 12.02
N ASP A 456 -1.39 21.16 12.49
CA ASP A 456 -1.75 21.27 13.88
C ASP A 456 -2.52 20.04 14.42
N ALA A 457 -2.58 19.87 15.73
CA ALA A 457 -3.22 18.71 16.35
C ALA A 457 -4.71 18.58 16.01
N PRO A 458 -5.54 19.65 15.99
CA PRO A 458 -6.93 19.56 15.55
C PRO A 458 -7.09 19.07 14.11
N HIS A 459 -6.24 19.55 13.19
CA HIS A 459 -6.30 19.15 11.79
C HIS A 459 -5.94 17.66 11.61
N ARG A 460 -4.84 17.20 12.21
CA ARG A 460 -4.42 15.79 12.17
C ARG A 460 -5.46 14.87 12.84
N GLN A 461 -6.08 15.32 13.95
CA GLN A 461 -7.16 14.57 14.60
C GLN A 461 -8.39 14.45 13.70
N GLU A 462 -8.83 15.53 13.04
CA GLU A 462 -9.98 15.49 12.13
C GLU A 462 -9.72 14.56 10.95
N HIS A 463 -8.50 14.52 10.41
CA HIS A 463 -8.12 13.55 9.36
C HIS A 463 -8.38 12.11 9.82
N ALA A 464 -7.88 11.74 11.00
CA ALA A 464 -8.10 10.40 11.56
C ALA A 464 -9.59 10.12 11.81
N LEU A 465 -10.32 11.07 12.37
CA LEU A 465 -11.73 10.91 12.66
C LEU A 465 -12.59 10.78 11.40
N ARG A 466 -12.23 11.39 10.28
CA ARG A 466 -12.91 11.21 8.99
C ARG A 466 -12.80 9.78 8.51
N HIS A 467 -11.61 9.18 8.60
CA HIS A 467 -11.44 7.75 8.31
C HIS A 467 -12.28 6.86 9.24
N ALA A 468 -12.29 7.16 10.53
CA ALA A 468 -13.08 6.41 11.50
C ALA A 468 -14.59 6.50 11.23
N ARG A 469 -15.11 7.69 10.91
CA ARG A 469 -16.54 7.92 10.64
C ARG A 469 -17.01 7.19 9.38
N VAL A 470 -16.23 7.24 8.28
CA VAL A 470 -16.61 6.57 7.04
C VAL A 470 -16.57 5.06 7.22
N LEU A 471 -15.54 4.53 7.88
CA LEU A 471 -15.45 3.10 8.19
C LEU A 471 -16.61 2.67 9.09
N ASP A 472 -16.93 3.41 10.15
CA ASP A 472 -18.05 3.11 11.06
C ASP A 472 -19.38 3.06 10.30
N ALA A 473 -19.63 4.06 9.44
CA ALA A 473 -20.85 4.11 8.62
C ALA A 473 -20.95 2.92 7.66
N ALA A 474 -19.83 2.53 7.02
CA ALA A 474 -19.78 1.39 6.12
C ALA A 474 -19.99 0.04 6.85
N TYR A 475 -19.45 -0.09 8.07
CA TYR A 475 -19.72 -1.26 8.92
C TYR A 475 -21.19 -1.31 9.41
N ALA A 476 -21.76 -0.15 9.79
CA ALA A 476 -23.10 -0.05 10.32
C ALA A 476 -24.19 -0.35 9.29
N ASP A 477 -23.97 -0.01 8.02
CA ASP A 477 -24.93 -0.25 6.94
C ASP A 477 -25.18 -1.76 6.70
N GLY A 478 -24.12 -2.58 6.83
CA GLY A 478 -24.21 -4.04 6.69
C GLY A 478 -24.42 -4.54 5.25
N GLU A 479 -24.62 -3.65 4.26
CA GLU A 479 -24.79 -3.98 2.85
C GLU A 479 -23.55 -3.66 2.00
N HIS A 480 -22.54 -2.99 2.59
CA HIS A 480 -21.26 -2.75 1.94
C HIS A 480 -20.36 -3.99 2.01
N ALA A 481 -19.77 -4.37 0.90
CA ALA A 481 -18.76 -5.45 0.84
C ALA A 481 -17.46 -5.04 1.53
N GLY A 482 -17.18 -3.74 1.60
CA GLY A 482 -16.00 -3.19 2.23
C GLY A 482 -15.81 -1.70 1.96
N CYS A 483 -14.70 -1.16 2.49
CA CYS A 483 -14.32 0.23 2.34
C CYS A 483 -12.79 0.36 2.24
N PHE A 484 -12.33 1.06 1.20
CA PHE A 484 -10.92 1.38 0.98
C PHE A 484 -10.69 2.88 1.15
N GLY A 485 -9.82 3.25 2.08
CA GLY A 485 -9.43 4.65 2.26
C GLY A 485 -8.48 5.12 1.16
N TRP A 486 -8.59 6.34 0.72
CA TRP A 486 -7.62 7.00 -0.12
C TRP A 486 -6.68 7.85 0.76
N CYS A 487 -5.40 7.47 0.92
CA CYS A 487 -4.74 6.26 0.43
C CYS A 487 -3.69 5.77 1.46
N MET A 488 -2.85 4.78 1.11
CA MET A 488 -1.85 4.21 2.00
C MET A 488 -0.79 5.23 2.42
N PHE A 489 -0.23 5.98 1.45
CA PHE A 489 0.86 6.95 1.72
C PHE A 489 0.78 8.15 0.79
N ASP A 490 1.43 9.25 1.17
CA ASP A 490 1.58 10.44 0.36
C ASP A 490 2.41 10.14 -0.89
N TYR A 491 1.96 10.60 -2.06
CA TYR A 491 2.54 10.25 -3.35
C TYR A 491 2.74 11.47 -4.26
N ALA A 492 3.69 11.36 -5.18
CA ALA A 492 3.92 12.38 -6.19
C ALA A 492 2.82 12.37 -7.24
N THR A 493 2.34 13.55 -7.62
CA THR A 493 1.24 13.75 -8.55
C THR A 493 1.69 14.30 -9.89
N HIS A 494 0.84 14.12 -10.89
CA HIS A 494 1.02 14.63 -12.24
C HIS A 494 1.21 16.17 -12.26
N LYS A 495 1.98 16.65 -13.23
CA LYS A 495 2.32 18.08 -13.42
C LYS A 495 1.10 19.00 -13.48
N ASP A 496 -0.01 18.52 -14.03
CA ASP A 496 -1.23 19.30 -14.26
C ASP A 496 -2.35 19.02 -13.24
N PHE A 497 -2.10 18.20 -12.23
CA PHE A 497 -3.12 17.84 -11.21
C PHE A 497 -3.46 18.98 -10.23
N GLY A 498 -2.61 20.01 -10.14
CA GLY A 498 -2.89 21.19 -9.33
C GLY A 498 -2.25 21.24 -7.96
N SER A 499 -1.55 20.20 -7.51
CA SER A 499 -0.73 20.24 -6.29
C SER A 499 0.53 21.09 -6.54
N GLY A 500 0.69 22.16 -5.75
CA GLY A 500 1.74 23.16 -5.98
C GLY A 500 3.16 22.62 -5.78
N ASP A 501 3.36 21.72 -4.85
CA ASP A 501 4.65 21.07 -4.53
C ASP A 501 4.78 19.67 -5.12
N ARG A 502 3.83 19.23 -5.94
CA ARG A 502 3.77 17.93 -6.62
C ARG A 502 3.53 16.74 -5.71
N ILE A 503 3.02 16.93 -4.49
CA ILE A 503 2.66 15.86 -3.57
C ILE A 503 1.17 15.93 -3.23
N CYS A 504 0.50 14.78 -3.28
CA CYS A 504 -0.82 14.56 -2.70
C CYS A 504 -0.67 14.06 -1.26
N TYR A 505 -1.03 14.90 -0.28
CA TYR A 505 -0.96 14.57 1.16
C TYR A 505 -2.20 13.81 1.62
N HIS A 506 -2.56 12.77 0.87
CA HIS A 506 -3.79 11.98 1.08
C HIS A 506 -3.54 10.70 1.90
N GLY A 507 -2.27 10.37 2.14
CA GLY A 507 -1.89 9.14 2.79
C GLY A 507 -2.21 9.09 4.28
N VAL A 508 -2.48 7.87 4.80
CA VAL A 508 -2.45 7.59 6.24
C VAL A 508 -1.00 7.44 6.75
N LEU A 509 -0.06 7.24 5.82
CA LEU A 509 1.40 7.30 6.04
C LEU A 509 1.98 8.47 5.23
N ASP A 510 3.19 8.93 5.61
CA ASP A 510 3.95 9.85 4.77
C ASP A 510 4.59 9.12 3.57
N SER A 511 5.30 9.84 2.70
CA SER A 511 5.96 9.28 1.52
C SER A 511 7.04 8.23 1.86
N PHE A 512 7.65 8.28 3.04
CA PHE A 512 8.62 7.31 3.55
C PHE A 512 7.99 6.18 4.38
N ARG A 513 6.65 6.11 4.44
CA ARG A 513 5.84 5.13 5.18
C ARG A 513 5.86 5.34 6.70
N ASN A 514 6.25 6.50 7.22
CA ASN A 514 6.01 6.81 8.63
C ASN A 514 4.51 7.00 8.88
N PRO A 515 3.98 6.50 10.01
CA PRO A 515 2.55 6.59 10.30
C PRO A 515 2.13 8.01 10.68
N LYS A 516 1.14 8.56 9.96
CA LYS A 516 0.36 9.70 10.42
C LYS A 516 -0.72 9.22 11.40
N LEU A 517 -1.40 10.15 12.07
CA LEU A 517 -2.41 9.78 13.07
C LEU A 517 -3.52 8.87 12.50
N ALA A 518 -3.93 9.08 11.25
CA ALA A 518 -4.97 8.28 10.59
C ALA A 518 -4.58 6.80 10.41
N ALA A 519 -3.30 6.46 10.40
CA ALA A 519 -2.83 5.06 10.40
C ALA A 519 -3.36 4.29 11.62
N SER A 520 -3.47 4.95 12.77
CA SER A 520 -3.96 4.34 14.01
C SER A 520 -5.42 3.90 13.95
N VAL A 521 -6.23 4.50 13.06
CA VAL A 521 -7.61 4.09 12.83
C VAL A 521 -7.68 2.67 12.28
N TYR A 522 -6.80 2.35 11.30
CA TYR A 522 -6.72 1.01 10.71
C TYR A 522 -6.02 0.03 11.64
N ALA A 523 -4.87 0.43 12.19
CA ALA A 523 -4.08 -0.40 13.08
C ALA A 523 -4.87 -0.89 14.30
N SER A 524 -5.75 -0.05 14.86
CA SER A 524 -6.57 -0.42 16.02
C SER A 524 -7.71 -1.40 15.72
N GLN A 525 -8.07 -1.65 14.43
CA GLN A 525 -9.22 -2.51 14.10
C GLN A 525 -8.87 -4.00 14.02
N GLY A 526 -7.64 -4.40 14.27
CA GLY A 526 -7.22 -5.81 14.20
C GLY A 526 -5.85 -6.03 14.84
N GLY A 527 -5.34 -7.28 14.69
CA GLY A 527 -4.05 -7.68 15.23
C GLY A 527 -4.05 -7.95 16.73
N GLU A 528 -3.04 -8.71 17.16
CA GLU A 528 -2.82 -9.06 18.58
C GLU A 528 -1.87 -8.07 19.28
N GLU A 529 -1.01 -7.40 18.52
CA GLU A 529 -0.07 -6.43 19.05
C GLU A 529 -0.82 -5.21 19.62
N PRO A 530 -0.50 -4.77 20.85
CA PRO A 530 -1.20 -3.65 21.49
C PRO A 530 -0.98 -2.34 20.74
N VAL A 531 -2.08 -1.72 20.32
CA VAL A 531 -2.11 -0.38 19.73
C VAL A 531 -2.58 0.61 20.79
N LEU A 532 -1.87 1.72 20.94
CA LEU A 532 -2.28 2.84 21.78
C LEU A 532 -1.71 4.13 21.19
N THR A 533 -2.57 4.97 20.66
CA THR A 533 -2.20 6.26 20.07
C THR A 533 -3.16 7.34 20.57
N VAL A 534 -2.62 8.44 21.07
CA VAL A 534 -3.38 9.61 21.52
C VAL A 534 -3.39 10.66 20.42
N SER A 535 -4.54 11.22 20.08
CA SER A 535 -4.71 12.14 18.95
C SER A 535 -4.08 13.52 19.16
N SER A 536 -3.60 13.84 20.36
CA SER A 536 -3.02 15.11 20.74
C SER A 536 -1.84 14.91 21.68
N ALA A 537 -0.86 15.80 21.63
CA ALA A 537 0.15 15.94 22.68
C ALA A 537 -0.42 16.48 23.99
N MET A 538 -1.69 16.88 24.00
CA MET A 538 -2.38 17.57 25.11
C MET A 538 -1.64 18.85 25.56
N ASP A 539 -0.92 19.47 24.64
CA ASP A 539 -0.23 20.74 24.86
C ASP A 539 -1.20 21.88 24.60
N ILE A 540 -1.34 22.77 25.57
CA ILE A 540 -2.21 23.97 25.47
C ILE A 540 -1.78 24.91 24.33
N GLY A 541 -0.50 24.84 23.89
CA GLY A 541 0.04 25.64 22.81
C GLY A 541 -0.56 25.33 21.43
N ASP A 542 -1.11 24.13 21.24
CA ASP A 542 -1.76 23.70 19.99
C ASP A 542 -3.20 24.24 19.84
N TYR A 543 -3.75 24.83 20.87
CA TYR A 543 -5.18 25.15 20.90
C TYR A 543 -5.42 26.64 21.17
N PRO A 544 -6.34 27.29 20.43
CA PRO A 544 -6.74 28.66 20.69
C PRO A 544 -7.16 28.84 22.15
N ALA A 545 -6.60 29.86 22.82
CA ALA A 545 -6.81 30.16 24.24
C ALA A 545 -6.48 29.01 25.21
N GLY A 546 -5.66 28.02 24.79
CA GLY A 546 -5.35 26.82 25.57
C GLY A 546 -6.55 25.89 25.81
N GLN A 547 -7.60 26.02 25.01
CA GLN A 547 -8.84 25.24 25.15
C GLN A 547 -8.74 23.92 24.41
N ILE A 548 -8.13 22.92 25.03
CA ILE A 548 -8.07 21.56 24.51
C ILE A 548 -9.49 21.01 24.39
N GLY A 549 -9.92 20.69 23.17
CA GLY A 549 -11.20 20.04 22.89
C GLY A 549 -11.21 18.57 23.32
N THR A 550 -12.14 17.80 22.79
CA THR A 550 -12.13 16.34 22.99
C THR A 550 -10.93 15.73 22.27
N VAL A 551 -10.10 15.00 23.00
CA VAL A 551 -9.00 14.22 22.48
C VAL A 551 -9.47 12.76 22.32
N TYR A 552 -8.92 12.03 21.37
CA TYR A 552 -9.30 10.64 21.11
C TYR A 552 -8.12 9.72 21.27
N VAL A 553 -8.42 8.50 21.69
CA VAL A 553 -7.44 7.43 21.84
C VAL A 553 -7.84 6.27 20.93
N PHE A 554 -6.92 5.86 20.06
CA PHE A 554 -7.08 4.71 19.17
C PHE A 554 -6.38 3.52 19.80
N THR A 555 -7.12 2.43 20.06
CA THR A 555 -6.58 1.24 20.72
C THR A 555 -7.40 0.00 20.35
N ASN A 556 -6.75 -1.17 20.33
CA ASN A 556 -7.38 -2.48 20.28
C ASN A 556 -7.49 -3.13 21.67
N ALA A 557 -7.05 -2.46 22.75
CA ALA A 557 -7.21 -2.92 24.11
C ALA A 557 -8.65 -2.78 24.63
N GLU A 558 -8.99 -3.52 25.66
CA GLU A 558 -10.34 -3.52 26.26
C GLU A 558 -10.72 -2.18 26.89
N ARG A 559 -9.75 -1.51 27.53
CA ARG A 559 -9.95 -0.21 28.19
C ARG A 559 -8.64 0.58 28.27
N VAL A 560 -8.77 1.88 28.52
CA VAL A 560 -7.64 2.79 28.79
C VAL A 560 -7.92 3.59 30.05
N ASP A 561 -6.99 3.54 31.00
CA ASP A 561 -7.02 4.35 32.22
C ASP A 561 -6.16 5.61 32.03
N LEU A 562 -6.71 6.77 32.40
CA LEU A 562 -6.06 8.08 32.31
C LEU A 562 -5.50 8.47 33.68
N TYR A 563 -4.26 8.95 33.69
CA TYR A 563 -3.59 9.50 34.87
C TYR A 563 -3.08 10.91 34.58
N LYS A 564 -3.20 11.80 35.59
CA LYS A 564 -2.62 13.13 35.62
C LYS A 564 -1.58 13.22 36.72
N ASN A 565 -0.32 13.52 36.41
CA ASN A 565 0.79 13.55 37.36
C ASN A 565 0.84 12.26 38.23
N ASN A 566 0.68 11.11 37.62
CA ASN A 566 0.60 9.77 38.24
C ASN A 566 -0.63 9.50 39.14
N VAL A 567 -1.58 10.42 39.23
CA VAL A 567 -2.84 10.21 39.94
C VAL A 567 -3.92 9.76 38.96
N PHE A 568 -4.63 8.68 39.27
CA PHE A 568 -5.73 8.19 38.48
C PHE A 568 -6.83 9.24 38.29
N VAL A 569 -7.27 9.45 37.08
CA VAL A 569 -8.32 10.40 36.70
C VAL A 569 -9.63 9.68 36.43
N THR A 570 -9.62 8.83 35.40
CA THR A 570 -10.82 8.13 34.94
C THR A 570 -10.42 6.96 34.03
N THR A 571 -11.37 6.05 33.81
CA THR A 571 -11.30 5.07 32.70
C THR A 571 -12.05 5.67 31.51
N LEU A 572 -11.40 5.68 30.33
CA LEU A 572 -11.98 6.25 29.13
C LEU A 572 -13.16 5.42 28.63
N HIS A 573 -14.12 6.07 27.99
CA HIS A 573 -15.29 5.43 27.41
C HIS A 573 -15.29 5.50 25.88
N LYS A 574 -16.02 4.60 25.26
CA LYS A 574 -16.17 4.55 23.80
C LYS A 574 -16.84 5.83 23.30
N SER A 575 -16.34 6.35 22.18
CA SER A 575 -17.03 7.39 21.41
C SER A 575 -18.33 6.84 20.80
N GLY A 576 -19.12 7.70 20.14
CA GLY A 576 -20.38 7.30 19.53
C GLY A 576 -20.28 6.35 18.33
N TRP A 577 -19.08 6.00 17.86
CA TRP A 577 -18.87 5.15 16.65
C TRP A 577 -18.76 3.69 17.07
N THR A 578 -19.88 3.02 17.19
CA THR A 578 -20.01 1.71 17.82
C THR A 578 -20.04 0.54 16.85
N ALA A 579 -20.08 0.80 15.52
CA ALA A 579 -20.05 -0.24 14.49
C ALA A 579 -18.62 -0.73 14.22
N LEU A 580 -17.60 0.10 14.50
CA LEU A 580 -16.21 -0.33 14.41
C LEU A 580 -15.91 -1.42 15.45
N PRO A 581 -15.07 -2.43 15.13
CA PRO A 581 -14.60 -3.43 16.11
C PRO A 581 -13.98 -2.78 17.35
N HIS A 582 -13.13 -1.75 17.15
CA HIS A 582 -12.49 -0.96 18.21
C HIS A 582 -12.75 0.54 18.00
N PRO A 583 -13.86 1.07 18.51
CA PRO A 583 -14.16 2.50 18.38
C PRO A 583 -13.15 3.35 19.12
N PRO A 584 -12.80 4.55 18.59
CA PRO A 584 -11.97 5.50 19.33
C PRO A 584 -12.57 5.82 20.70
N LEU A 585 -11.72 5.92 21.73
CA LEU A 585 -12.14 6.31 23.08
C LEU A 585 -12.05 7.84 23.21
N ALA A 586 -13.01 8.44 23.91
CA ALA A 586 -13.04 9.88 24.12
C ALA A 586 -12.33 10.27 25.44
N VAL A 587 -11.50 11.32 25.37
CA VAL A 587 -10.91 12.00 26.54
C VAL A 587 -11.63 13.35 26.67
N ASP A 588 -12.78 13.35 27.27
CA ASP A 588 -13.63 14.54 27.49
C ASP A 588 -13.75 14.91 28.97
N ASP A 589 -13.23 14.04 29.86
CA ASP A 589 -13.12 14.27 31.29
C ASP A 589 -11.64 14.14 31.75
N THR A 590 -11.00 15.30 31.93
CA THR A 590 -9.61 15.41 32.41
C THR A 590 -9.52 15.63 33.94
N ILE A 591 -10.64 15.60 34.64
CA ILE A 591 -10.77 15.83 36.08
C ILE A 591 -11.15 14.52 36.79
N GLY A 592 -12.12 13.77 36.26
CA GLY A 592 -12.57 12.51 36.83
C GLY A 592 -12.81 12.52 38.33
N VAL A 593 -12.09 11.68 39.06
CA VAL A 593 -12.19 11.54 40.51
C VAL A 593 -11.26 12.47 41.31
N LEU A 594 -10.52 13.36 40.64
CA LEU A 594 -9.50 14.18 41.32
C LEU A 594 -10.07 15.11 42.35
N LEU A 595 -11.29 15.67 42.15
CA LEU A 595 -11.95 16.54 43.14
C LEU A 595 -12.36 15.77 44.40
N GLU A 596 -12.70 14.51 44.28
CA GLU A 596 -13.00 13.64 45.41
C GLU A 596 -11.73 13.22 46.16
N THR A 597 -10.70 12.82 45.43
CA THR A 597 -9.48 12.23 45.98
C THR A 597 -8.47 13.24 46.49
N GLN A 598 -8.37 14.44 45.88
CA GLN A 598 -7.38 15.45 46.22
C GLN A 598 -7.97 16.62 47.04
N GLU A 599 -9.23 17.01 46.74
CA GLU A 599 -9.92 18.11 47.46
C GLU A 599 -10.82 17.58 48.56
N HIS A 600 -11.00 16.27 48.64
CA HIS A 600 -11.88 15.58 49.61
C HIS A 600 -13.32 16.11 49.55
N PHE A 601 -13.80 16.56 48.40
CA PHE A 601 -15.18 16.94 48.19
C PHE A 601 -16.10 15.73 48.21
N ASP A 602 -17.29 15.90 48.74
CA ASP A 602 -18.33 14.90 48.56
C ASP A 602 -18.69 14.76 47.06
N LYS A 603 -19.19 13.59 46.70
CA LYS A 603 -19.46 13.24 45.30
C LYS A 603 -20.36 14.27 44.60
N ALA A 604 -21.40 14.78 45.26
CA ALA A 604 -22.35 15.73 44.69
C ALA A 604 -21.68 17.08 44.37
N LYS A 605 -20.82 17.58 45.25
CA LYS A 605 -20.01 18.76 45.04
C LYS A 605 -18.98 18.54 43.95
N ALA A 606 -18.27 17.41 43.98
CA ALA A 606 -17.25 17.05 42.99
C ALA A 606 -17.85 16.97 41.59
N ASP A 607 -18.94 16.22 41.40
CA ASP A 607 -19.62 16.09 40.12
C ASP A 607 -20.12 17.42 39.55
N THR A 608 -20.67 18.27 40.43
CA THR A 608 -21.18 19.57 39.99
C THR A 608 -20.04 20.51 39.54
N LEU A 609 -18.97 20.57 40.30
CA LEU A 609 -17.80 21.41 39.99
C LEU A 609 -17.06 20.89 38.80
N ARG A 610 -16.86 19.56 38.68
CA ARG A 610 -16.24 18.92 37.54
C ARG A 610 -16.94 19.34 36.23
N ASP A 611 -18.27 19.22 36.16
CA ASP A 611 -19.07 19.59 35.00
C ASP A 611 -18.90 21.08 34.66
N CYS A 612 -18.87 21.96 35.62
CA CYS A 612 -18.64 23.41 35.42
C CYS A 612 -17.21 23.73 34.96
N LEU A 613 -16.21 23.08 35.53
CA LEU A 613 -14.80 23.30 35.19
C LEU A 613 -14.48 22.76 33.77
N LEU A 614 -15.00 21.61 33.41
CA LEU A 614 -14.86 21.05 32.04
C LEU A 614 -15.57 21.94 31.02
N ALA A 615 -16.76 22.44 31.34
CA ALA A 615 -17.46 23.41 30.49
C ALA A 615 -16.67 24.73 30.33
N ALA A 616 -16.06 25.23 31.40
CA ALA A 616 -15.20 26.41 31.34
C ALA A 616 -13.95 26.17 30.50
N GLY A 617 -13.36 24.96 30.55
CA GLY A 617 -12.26 24.54 29.68
C GLY A 617 -12.65 24.50 28.21
N ARG A 618 -13.86 24.02 27.90
CA ARG A 618 -14.36 23.87 26.54
C ARG A 618 -14.81 25.18 25.88
N TYR A 619 -15.52 26.03 26.62
CA TYR A 619 -16.17 27.24 26.08
C TYR A 619 -15.46 28.53 26.45
N GLY A 620 -14.48 28.49 27.36
CA GLY A 620 -13.93 29.67 28.01
C GLY A 620 -14.95 30.35 28.95
N PHE A 621 -14.46 31.18 29.83
CA PHE A 621 -15.37 31.88 30.77
C PHE A 621 -16.32 32.87 30.08
N ALA A 622 -15.86 33.54 29.03
CA ALA A 622 -16.69 34.50 28.27
C ALA A 622 -17.80 33.77 27.48
N GLY A 623 -17.46 32.63 26.82
CA GLY A 623 -18.37 31.83 26.00
C GLY A 623 -19.21 30.82 26.79
N LEU A 624 -19.08 30.76 28.11
CA LEU A 624 -19.76 29.77 28.93
C LEU A 624 -21.28 29.84 28.77
N PRO A 625 -21.98 28.75 28.38
CA PRO A 625 -23.43 28.72 28.27
C PRO A 625 -24.15 29.11 29.58
N LEU A 626 -25.31 29.78 29.48
CA LEU A 626 -26.05 30.30 30.61
C LEU A 626 -26.33 29.26 31.70
N ARG A 627 -26.65 28.02 31.32
CA ARG A 627 -26.86 26.88 32.24
C ARG A 627 -25.70 26.66 33.20
N TYR A 628 -24.46 26.77 32.69
CA TYR A 628 -23.26 26.59 33.53
C TYR A 628 -22.96 27.82 34.36
N LYS A 629 -23.25 29.03 33.86
CA LYS A 629 -23.16 30.27 34.66
C LYS A 629 -24.08 30.20 35.88
N LEU A 630 -25.33 29.74 35.67
CA LEU A 630 -26.32 29.53 36.76
C LEU A 630 -25.86 28.43 37.73
N LYS A 631 -25.28 27.32 37.18
CA LYS A 631 -24.76 26.22 37.98
C LYS A 631 -23.56 26.65 38.84
N LEU A 632 -22.65 27.46 38.30
CA LEU A 632 -21.55 28.07 39.06
C LEU A 632 -22.05 28.99 40.15
N ALA A 633 -22.99 29.89 39.85
CA ALA A 633 -23.61 30.76 40.86
C ALA A 633 -24.26 29.95 41.98
N TRP A 634 -24.95 28.86 41.64
CA TRP A 634 -25.54 27.95 42.64
C TRP A 634 -24.43 27.27 43.48
N CYS A 635 -23.31 26.86 42.90
CA CYS A 635 -22.17 26.29 43.64
C CYS A 635 -21.57 27.29 44.62
N MET A 636 -21.43 28.55 44.21
CA MET A 636 -20.93 29.61 45.12
C MET A 636 -21.81 29.77 46.37
N VAL A 637 -23.13 29.74 46.18
CA VAL A 637 -24.08 29.88 47.32
C VAL A 637 -24.13 28.57 48.13
N ARG A 638 -24.33 27.45 47.49
CA ARG A 638 -24.56 26.15 48.13
C ARG A 638 -23.33 25.65 48.89
N TYR A 639 -22.15 25.82 48.31
CA TYR A 639 -20.90 25.33 48.88
C TYR A 639 -20.03 26.43 49.51
N LYS A 640 -20.56 27.67 49.58
CA LYS A 640 -19.87 28.83 50.17
C LYS A 640 -18.48 29.05 49.53
N MET A 641 -18.40 28.95 48.22
CA MET A 641 -17.17 29.11 47.43
C MET A 641 -17.11 30.53 46.87
N SER A 642 -15.94 31.15 46.90
CA SER A 642 -15.66 32.39 46.21
C SER A 642 -15.38 32.16 44.71
N PHE A 643 -15.45 33.19 43.88
CA PHE A 643 -15.00 33.13 42.50
C PHE A 643 -13.51 32.77 42.40
N ALA A 644 -12.69 33.28 43.36
CA ALA A 644 -11.27 32.96 43.43
C ALA A 644 -11.01 31.48 43.67
N ASP A 645 -11.82 30.77 44.50
CA ASP A 645 -11.73 29.34 44.70
C ASP A 645 -12.02 28.59 43.38
N GLY A 646 -13.00 29.06 42.60
CA GLY A 646 -13.32 28.49 41.31
C GLY A 646 -12.17 28.65 40.29
N VAL A 647 -11.56 29.83 40.26
CA VAL A 647 -10.39 30.11 39.42
C VAL A 647 -9.16 29.23 39.82
N ALA A 648 -8.95 29.08 41.14
CA ALA A 648 -7.86 28.22 41.65
C ALA A 648 -8.06 26.76 41.24
N LEU A 649 -9.30 26.24 41.40
CA LEU A 649 -9.61 24.86 40.92
C LEU A 649 -9.46 24.73 39.39
N TYR A 650 -9.88 25.75 38.65
CA TYR A 650 -9.67 25.74 37.17
C TYR A 650 -8.19 25.69 36.83
N GLY A 651 -7.35 26.54 37.41
CA GLY A 651 -5.91 26.55 37.20
C GLY A 651 -5.23 25.22 37.56
N LYS A 652 -5.73 24.57 38.65
CA LYS A 652 -5.18 23.30 39.12
C LYS A 652 -5.58 22.09 38.26
N TYR A 653 -6.85 22.00 37.82
CA TYR A 653 -7.40 20.78 37.21
C TYR A 653 -7.61 20.88 35.71
N VAL A 654 -7.94 22.03 35.18
CA VAL A 654 -8.10 22.21 33.72
C VAL A 654 -6.79 22.71 33.12
N GLY A 655 -6.17 23.70 33.77
CA GLY A 655 -4.93 24.28 33.29
C GLY A 655 -5.17 25.59 32.54
N ASN A 656 -4.08 26.36 32.41
CA ASN A 656 -4.08 27.67 31.76
C ASN A 656 -2.65 28.05 31.41
N TRP A 657 -2.47 29.05 30.53
CA TRP A 657 -1.19 29.72 30.32
C TRP A 657 -0.59 30.23 31.64
N GLY A 658 0.66 29.83 31.91
CA GLY A 658 1.33 30.15 33.17
C GLY A 658 1.02 29.20 34.33
N GLY A 659 0.25 28.15 34.12
CA GLY A 659 0.05 27.06 35.10
C GLY A 659 1.24 26.11 35.17
N ALA A 660 1.19 25.21 36.20
CA ALA A 660 2.20 24.15 36.32
C ALA A 660 2.11 23.16 35.15
N ALA A 661 3.25 22.70 34.71
CA ALA A 661 3.36 21.63 33.67
C ALA A 661 2.63 20.36 34.13
N THR A 662 1.93 19.71 33.20
CA THR A 662 1.15 18.50 33.47
C THR A 662 1.73 17.34 32.69
N CYS A 663 1.88 16.19 33.36
CA CYS A 663 2.15 14.90 32.72
C CYS A 663 0.86 14.09 32.65
N TRP A 664 0.55 13.62 31.44
CA TRP A 664 -0.54 12.70 31.20
C TRP A 664 0.01 11.31 30.93
N ARG A 665 -0.59 10.26 31.49
CA ARG A 665 -0.29 8.89 31.17
C ARG A 665 -1.57 8.13 30.84
N PHE A 666 -1.51 7.38 29.76
CA PHE A 666 -2.57 6.50 29.27
C PHE A 666 -2.08 5.07 29.37
N ASP A 667 -2.77 4.25 30.16
CA ASP A 667 -2.47 2.83 30.32
C ASP A 667 -3.56 1.99 29.64
N ALA A 668 -3.23 1.39 28.49
CA ALA A 668 -4.09 0.42 27.81
C ALA A 668 -4.06 -0.90 28.56
N LYS A 669 -5.22 -1.51 28.81
CA LYS A 669 -5.37 -2.70 29.62
C LYS A 669 -6.25 -3.75 28.98
N ASN A 670 -5.85 -5.03 29.14
CA ASN A 670 -6.68 -6.20 28.93
C ASN A 670 -6.89 -6.87 30.30
N GLY A 671 -8.14 -6.95 30.75
CA GLY A 671 -8.40 -7.23 32.16
C GLY A 671 -7.73 -6.21 33.06
N ASP A 672 -6.90 -6.67 34.01
CA ASP A 672 -6.12 -5.79 34.92
C ASP A 672 -4.67 -5.60 34.48
N THR A 673 -4.25 -6.23 33.37
CA THR A 673 -2.87 -6.16 32.87
C THR A 673 -2.68 -4.95 31.96
N VAL A 674 -1.69 -4.11 32.26
CA VAL A 674 -1.27 -3.03 31.36
C VAL A 674 -0.50 -3.66 30.20
N VAL A 675 -1.02 -3.50 28.98
CA VAL A 675 -0.41 -4.04 27.77
C VAL A 675 0.41 -2.99 27.01
N LYS A 676 0.07 -1.70 27.17
CA LYS A 676 0.84 -0.58 26.58
C LYS A 676 0.58 0.71 27.37
N SER A 677 1.59 1.57 27.47
CA SER A 677 1.47 2.89 28.06
C SER A 677 2.01 3.97 27.15
N VAL A 678 1.36 5.14 27.15
CA VAL A 678 1.84 6.37 26.50
C VAL A 678 1.88 7.47 27.54
N THR A 679 3.02 8.19 27.59
CA THR A 679 3.23 9.31 28.49
C THR A 679 3.44 10.58 27.67
N LEU A 680 2.69 11.63 27.99
CA LEU A 680 2.75 12.96 27.37
C LEU A 680 3.14 13.96 28.44
N CYS A 681 4.38 14.41 28.40
CA CYS A 681 4.92 15.39 29.34
C CYS A 681 5.67 16.50 28.57
N PRO A 682 5.86 17.68 29.14
CA PRO A 682 6.81 18.65 28.61
C PRO A 682 8.18 18.01 28.40
N SER A 683 8.72 18.16 27.21
CA SER A 683 9.95 17.48 26.76
C SER A 683 11.17 18.38 26.93
N HIS A 684 12.33 17.79 27.25
CA HIS A 684 13.61 18.48 27.37
C HIS A 684 14.70 17.87 26.49
N ARG A 685 14.48 16.67 25.98
CA ARG A 685 15.49 15.93 25.22
C ARG A 685 14.85 15.29 24.00
N LEU A 686 15.57 15.36 22.90
CA LEU A 686 15.18 14.70 21.67
C LEU A 686 16.17 13.58 21.33
N HIS A 687 15.66 12.54 20.69
CA HIS A 687 16.52 11.48 20.14
C HIS A 687 15.97 11.00 18.79
N LEU A 688 16.85 10.40 17.99
CA LEU A 688 16.49 9.81 16.71
C LEU A 688 16.10 8.34 16.91
N GLU A 689 14.94 7.98 16.38
CA GLU A 689 14.58 6.59 16.11
C GLU A 689 14.77 6.34 14.61
N VAL A 690 15.62 5.37 14.27
CA VAL A 690 15.93 5.01 12.87
C VAL A 690 15.55 3.57 12.64
N THR A 691 14.54 3.34 11.82
CA THR A 691 13.94 2.02 11.61
C THR A 691 14.10 1.59 10.15
N PRO A 692 15.05 0.70 9.83
CA PRO A 692 15.19 0.13 8.50
C PRO A 692 14.11 -0.93 8.24
N SER A 693 13.73 -1.11 6.97
CA SER A 693 12.84 -2.19 6.54
C SER A 693 13.49 -3.58 6.67
N ALA A 694 14.81 -3.64 6.57
CA ALA A 694 15.65 -4.82 6.77
C ALA A 694 17.07 -4.38 7.10
N THR A 695 17.79 -5.17 7.91
CA THR A 695 19.22 -4.99 8.20
C THR A 695 20.10 -5.98 7.44
N VAL A 696 19.52 -6.99 6.83
CA VAL A 696 20.21 -7.93 5.92
C VAL A 696 19.72 -7.66 4.51
N LEU A 697 20.62 -7.25 3.63
CA LEU A 697 20.38 -7.00 2.22
C LEU A 697 21.03 -8.10 1.37
N GLN A 698 20.40 -8.43 0.23
CA GLN A 698 20.80 -9.53 -0.61
C GLN A 698 21.26 -9.05 -1.99
N GLU A 699 22.56 -9.06 -2.21
CA GLU A 699 23.16 -8.80 -3.53
C GLU A 699 23.06 -10.07 -4.40
N GLY A 700 22.41 -9.98 -5.56
CA GLY A 700 22.16 -11.16 -6.40
C GLY A 700 21.99 -10.82 -7.87
N ASP A 701 20.90 -11.28 -8.46
CA ASP A 701 20.54 -11.00 -9.85
C ASP A 701 20.40 -9.51 -10.16
N THR A 702 20.12 -8.72 -9.13
CA THR A 702 20.17 -7.26 -9.13
C THR A 702 20.56 -6.75 -7.74
N TYR A 703 20.52 -5.43 -7.55
CA TYR A 703 20.70 -4.77 -6.26
C TYR A 703 19.51 -5.02 -5.33
N ASP A 704 19.76 -4.86 -4.04
CA ASP A 704 18.73 -4.82 -3.01
C ASP A 704 18.68 -3.43 -2.36
N MET A 705 17.56 -3.10 -1.71
CA MET A 705 17.37 -1.82 -1.03
C MET A 705 16.70 -1.99 0.34
N ALA A 706 17.09 -1.12 1.26
CA ALA A 706 16.35 -0.87 2.49
C ALA A 706 15.70 0.52 2.45
N GLY A 707 14.43 0.61 2.74
CA GLY A 707 13.78 1.84 3.16
C GLY A 707 14.09 2.11 4.63
N VAL A 708 14.43 3.34 4.97
CA VAL A 708 14.76 3.73 6.35
C VAL A 708 13.84 4.86 6.78
N ARG A 709 12.99 4.57 7.75
CA ARG A 709 12.14 5.56 8.42
C ARG A 709 12.92 6.23 9.53
N VAL A 710 12.77 7.53 9.67
CA VAL A 710 13.41 8.34 10.71
C VAL A 710 12.33 9.11 11.47
N ARG A 711 12.33 8.99 12.78
CA ARG A 711 11.46 9.78 13.66
C ARG A 711 12.28 10.47 14.73
N ILE A 712 11.90 11.69 15.06
CA ILE A 712 12.42 12.43 16.21
C ILE A 712 11.42 12.23 17.34
N LEU A 713 11.89 11.65 18.42
CA LEU A 713 11.09 11.35 19.60
C LEU A 713 11.59 12.14 20.80
N ASP A 714 10.70 12.41 21.75
CA ASP A 714 11.05 12.93 23.06
C ASP A 714 11.55 11.80 23.99
N GLU A 715 11.97 12.16 25.20
CA GLU A 715 12.45 11.20 26.20
C GLU A 715 11.41 10.18 26.66
N ASN A 716 10.13 10.40 26.38
CA ASN A 716 9.03 9.48 26.69
C ASN A 716 8.68 8.55 25.51
N GLY A 717 9.38 8.70 24.39
CA GLY A 717 9.10 7.96 23.16
C GLY A 717 7.92 8.51 22.35
N SER A 718 7.45 9.72 22.65
CA SER A 718 6.39 10.37 21.90
C SER A 718 6.96 11.16 20.71
N PRO A 719 6.29 11.18 19.54
CA PRO A 719 6.75 11.95 18.38
C PRO A 719 6.84 13.45 18.68
N ALA A 720 8.02 14.03 18.42
CA ALA A 720 8.27 15.44 18.56
C ALA A 720 7.83 16.21 17.30
N ILE A 721 6.54 16.43 17.14
CA ILE A 721 5.90 16.88 15.90
C ILE A 721 6.40 18.26 15.44
N TYR A 722 6.83 19.10 16.38
CA TYR A 722 7.37 20.44 16.05
C TYR A 722 8.88 20.43 15.77
N ALA A 723 9.53 19.28 15.88
CA ALA A 723 10.96 19.14 15.57
C ALA A 723 11.19 19.01 14.06
N GLN A 724 10.94 20.11 13.32
CA GLN A 724 11.22 20.19 11.88
C GLN A 724 12.70 20.48 11.66
N LEU A 725 13.54 19.50 12.04
CA LEU A 725 14.99 19.64 12.03
C LEU A 725 15.59 19.12 10.71
N PRO A 726 16.73 19.70 10.24
CA PRO A 726 17.49 19.08 9.18
C PRO A 726 18.02 17.71 9.59
N LEU A 727 17.75 16.70 8.76
CA LEU A 727 18.32 15.37 8.85
C LEU A 727 19.50 15.28 7.89
N THR A 728 20.62 14.74 8.32
CA THR A 728 21.76 14.43 7.45
C THR A 728 22.04 12.92 7.47
N PHE A 729 22.37 12.39 6.29
CA PHE A 729 22.58 10.97 6.05
C PHE A 729 23.99 10.71 5.56
N ALA A 730 24.72 9.82 6.21
CA ALA A 730 26.04 9.37 5.78
C ALA A 730 26.07 7.84 5.70
N VAL A 731 26.49 7.31 4.56
CA VAL A 731 26.57 5.86 4.31
C VAL A 731 28.02 5.47 4.09
N THR A 732 28.44 4.34 4.66
CA THR A 732 29.75 3.73 4.45
C THR A 732 29.62 2.24 4.15
N GLY A 733 30.65 1.65 3.52
CA GLY A 733 30.70 0.21 3.25
C GLY A 733 30.02 -0.23 1.95
N ALA A 734 29.36 -1.39 1.96
CA ALA A 734 28.83 -2.08 0.79
C ALA A 734 27.47 -1.56 0.28
N ALA A 735 27.12 -0.32 0.57
CA ALA A 735 25.89 0.33 0.09
C ALA A 735 26.10 1.81 -0.21
N VAL A 736 25.16 2.40 -0.94
CA VAL A 736 25.09 3.84 -1.23
C VAL A 736 23.75 4.41 -0.80
N LEU A 737 23.77 5.71 -0.50
CA LEU A 737 22.55 6.48 -0.26
C LEU A 737 21.79 6.68 -1.56
N VAL A 738 20.48 6.61 -1.49
CA VAL A 738 19.54 6.98 -2.57
C VAL A 738 18.78 8.22 -2.16
N GLY A 739 18.81 9.25 -3.02
CA GLY A 739 18.31 10.57 -2.69
C GLY A 739 19.36 11.48 -2.05
N PRO A 740 18.99 12.65 -1.54
CA PRO A 740 19.91 13.66 -1.03
C PRO A 740 20.53 13.26 0.30
N ALA A 741 21.76 13.74 0.55
CA ALA A 741 22.45 13.55 1.83
C ALA A 741 21.86 14.39 2.98
N ALA A 742 20.91 15.26 2.69
CA ALA A 742 20.19 16.05 3.69
C ALA A 742 18.72 16.22 3.28
N ALA A 743 17.83 16.13 4.26
CA ALA A 743 16.39 16.34 4.11
C ALA A 743 15.84 17.05 5.35
N THR A 744 14.61 17.51 5.30
CA THR A 744 13.92 18.10 6.47
C THR A 744 13.00 17.06 7.10
N ALA A 745 13.04 16.95 8.42
CA ALA A 745 12.01 16.20 9.15
C ALA A 745 10.71 16.98 9.16
N GLU A 746 9.67 16.47 8.50
CA GLU A 746 8.33 17.07 8.50
C GLU A 746 7.48 16.46 9.61
N GLY A 747 7.03 17.29 10.57
CA GLY A 747 6.34 16.78 11.75
C GLY A 747 7.19 15.81 12.58
N GLY A 748 8.50 16.02 12.62
CA GLY A 748 9.45 15.14 13.29
C GLY A 748 9.71 13.81 12.56
N MET A 749 9.30 13.67 11.31
CA MET A 749 9.42 12.45 10.52
C MET A 749 10.14 12.68 9.20
N GLY A 750 10.83 11.67 8.69
CA GLY A 750 11.50 11.68 7.41
C GLY A 750 12.00 10.28 7.05
N GLY A 751 12.84 10.19 6.04
CA GLY A 751 13.39 8.90 5.63
C GLY A 751 14.39 9.00 4.50
N THR A 752 14.95 7.86 4.14
CA THR A 752 15.87 7.69 3.02
C THR A 752 15.90 6.23 2.56
N TYR A 753 16.70 5.93 1.54
CA TYR A 753 16.91 4.56 1.06
C TYR A 753 18.40 4.25 0.95
N LEU A 754 18.75 2.99 1.21
CA LEU A 754 20.08 2.43 0.92
C LEU A 754 19.96 1.42 -0.20
N ARG A 755 20.92 1.42 -1.13
CA ARG A 755 21.03 0.49 -2.24
C ARG A 755 22.39 -0.21 -2.22
N THR A 756 22.42 -1.52 -2.39
CA THR A 756 23.66 -2.32 -2.51
C THR A 756 24.40 -2.02 -3.82
N VAL A 757 25.72 -2.22 -3.82
CA VAL A 757 26.63 -1.76 -4.91
C VAL A 757 27.34 -2.89 -5.66
N GLY A 758 26.84 -4.12 -5.57
CA GLY A 758 27.48 -5.28 -6.22
C GLY A 758 28.55 -5.96 -5.37
N GLN A 759 28.67 -5.57 -4.11
CA GLN A 759 29.67 -6.11 -3.17
C GLN A 759 28.98 -6.65 -1.92
N THR A 760 29.49 -7.75 -1.38
CA THR A 760 29.10 -8.25 -0.07
C THR A 760 29.95 -7.61 1.03
N GLY A 761 29.44 -7.59 2.26
CA GLY A 761 30.14 -7.00 3.40
C GLY A 761 29.20 -6.24 4.34
N THR A 762 29.77 -5.38 5.15
CA THR A 762 29.01 -4.50 6.04
C THR A 762 28.79 -3.13 5.40
N ALA A 763 27.67 -2.51 5.74
CA ALA A 763 27.40 -1.12 5.46
C ALA A 763 26.86 -0.46 6.73
N ALA A 764 27.02 0.85 6.88
CA ALA A 764 26.45 1.59 7.99
C ALA A 764 25.81 2.90 7.49
N LEU A 765 24.61 3.18 7.99
CA LEU A 765 23.95 4.46 7.84
C LEU A 765 24.02 5.22 9.16
N THR A 766 24.60 6.40 9.16
CA THR A 766 24.53 7.35 10.26
C THR A 766 23.55 8.47 9.93
N VAL A 767 22.56 8.66 10.77
CA VAL A 767 21.58 9.76 10.71
C VAL A 767 21.92 10.75 11.81
N SER A 768 21.98 12.03 11.47
CA SER A 768 22.22 13.11 12.43
C SER A 768 21.15 14.20 12.31
N ALA A 769 20.80 14.79 13.43
CA ALA A 769 19.94 15.98 13.51
C ALA A 769 20.44 16.89 14.61
N THR A 770 20.18 18.20 14.50
CA THR A 770 20.47 19.16 15.55
C THR A 770 19.75 18.77 16.84
N GLN A 771 20.39 18.90 17.98
CA GLN A 771 19.84 18.55 19.33
C GLN A 771 19.63 17.05 19.58
N CYS A 772 19.94 16.19 18.63
CA CYS A 772 19.90 14.74 18.82
C CYS A 772 21.30 14.14 18.75
N ALA A 773 21.55 13.11 19.53
CA ALA A 773 22.73 12.27 19.32
C ALA A 773 22.60 11.55 17.97
N PRO A 774 23.68 11.44 17.17
CA PRO A 774 23.65 10.66 15.94
C PRO A 774 23.24 9.21 16.21
N ALA A 775 22.40 8.66 15.33
CA ALA A 775 22.01 7.25 15.36
C ALA A 775 22.63 6.52 14.17
N THR A 776 23.23 5.36 14.44
CA THR A 776 23.86 4.53 13.40
C THR A 776 23.15 3.17 13.33
N VAL A 777 22.82 2.75 12.11
CA VAL A 777 22.28 1.42 11.82
C VAL A 777 23.28 0.67 10.95
N GLU A 778 23.61 -0.55 11.36
CA GLU A 778 24.49 -1.45 10.62
C GLU A 778 23.67 -2.40 9.73
N PHE A 779 24.20 -2.66 8.54
CA PHE A 779 23.62 -3.58 7.56
C PHE A 779 24.65 -4.64 7.18
N THR A 780 24.16 -5.84 6.93
CA THR A 780 24.94 -6.92 6.34
C THR A 780 24.47 -7.15 4.91
N VAL A 781 25.37 -7.01 3.94
CA VAL A 781 25.10 -7.33 2.54
C VAL A 781 25.63 -8.73 2.25
N THR A 782 24.73 -9.65 1.99
CA THR A 782 25.03 -11.05 1.68
C THR A 782 24.81 -11.33 0.20
N LYS A 783 25.43 -12.41 -0.32
CA LYS A 783 25.15 -12.87 -1.66
C LYS A 783 23.85 -13.70 -1.67
N LYS A 784 22.90 -13.35 -2.52
CA LYS A 784 21.74 -14.21 -2.80
C LYS A 784 22.23 -15.39 -3.64
N GLU A 785 21.93 -16.61 -3.25
CA GLU A 785 22.12 -17.75 -4.12
C GLU A 785 21.18 -17.60 -5.31
N CYS A 786 21.77 -17.46 -6.52
CA CYS A 786 20.96 -17.36 -7.74
C CYS A 786 20.23 -18.67 -7.95
N ALA A 787 18.92 -18.65 -7.81
CA ALA A 787 18.11 -19.79 -8.20
C ALA A 787 18.14 -19.89 -9.73
N VAL A 788 18.78 -20.92 -10.26
CA VAL A 788 18.58 -21.32 -11.66
C VAL A 788 17.16 -21.91 -11.73
N TRP A 789 16.22 -21.16 -12.22
CA TRP A 789 14.86 -21.64 -12.44
C TRP A 789 14.88 -22.56 -13.66
N ASN A 790 14.69 -23.86 -13.45
CA ASN A 790 14.56 -24.86 -14.49
C ASN A 790 13.19 -24.78 -15.20
#